data_c6e74a7a17b7df928dcfce7a6692c2dc
#
_entry.id   c6e74a7a17b7df928dcfce7a6692c2dc
#
_cell.length_a   1.000
_cell.length_b   1.000
_cell.length_c   1.000
_cell.angle_alpha   90.00
_cell.angle_beta   90.00
_cell.angle_gamma   90.00
#
_symmetry.space_group_name_H-M   'P 1'
#
loop_
_entity.id
_entity.type
_entity.pdbx_description
1 polymer ?
#
loop_
_entity_poly.entity_id
_entity_poly.type
_entity_poly.pdbx_seq_one_letter_code
_entity_poly.pdbx_strand_id
1 'polypeptide(L)'
;MKIINIKFVQNVTPIKAIDCFVDQGYLQGKSGSLPDVDTDYESLRLQDVRQYTERRYNAPGQIRVFMAGTFTTLKLKAVLKDVSRVHRVPVNIVNYITNVFEDGNMSWTDLFLLAATNKKVHAFIMDYPQVIEDIRTLMGQPRSSSVHASAQLITPKEKDGIFMEAYDFTPLKKIDGQLVSEFSGYDLDECGLLKNDSLATQELSKLRQTIEICNDKYNANLTFQNIVQSGLDDPKVYQLLQKGYTQNIFQFSSKGMIKFLVSMQPDKIEDLIAANALFRPATLDSGSTDKYVDCKLGDADPVYLWGTYNAMKNTYGVLCYQEQLAQIAREVGKFSLSEGVKLVKLISKKKVDKILALRDKFMAGANENGCPKEDAEAIWHMFEVAGGYLFNKSHATAYAVTAYAGAYLKANYPTAFYTIALQWAKDDEIPTLMSEMELCSEAKIVPPDINVSGGTFITDYETNKIFWSLSRIKMLGAKATEWIINERNVRGEFSSIENFIERIFRYKLKLYKYWDDPDNPNEATKCPVNARHVRHLILSGCFDKVENAQSVIERYAILEKAAKCLGFEISEKDIPEDLRNKHYFWSQQQIAISGIGAIDYKRIYDNSEAKPKIKGKASWALLKNIQDPDYDGKRVAICANIVDIEEKKFKDKKTGENRVFCKLLLQQNNDLVEMIIWNDEWMNVRATLCKGGSLSSAKNKMLICSAQVKYSNYTGGNNLQLYKSSIIDIL
;
A
#
# COMPACT_ATOMS: atom_id res chain seq x y z
N MET A 1 6.44 15.41 21.69
CA MET A 1 7.03 14.32 20.90
C MET A 1 7.44 13.22 21.88
N LYS A 2 6.66 12.15 21.99
CA LYS A 2 7.03 11.00 22.80
C LYS A 2 7.50 9.94 21.83
N ILE A 3 8.78 9.63 21.84
CA ILE A 3 9.35 8.37 21.38
C ILE A 3 8.46 7.28 21.98
N ILE A 4 8.06 6.27 21.21
CA ILE A 4 7.47 5.06 21.77
C ILE A 4 8.53 4.56 22.75
N ASN A 5 8.33 4.88 24.02
CA ASN A 5 9.34 4.59 25.02
C ASN A 5 9.34 3.07 25.19
N ILE A 6 10.48 2.44 25.06
CA ILE A 6 10.66 1.01 25.29
C ILE A 6 10.04 0.56 26.63
N LYS A 7 10.09 1.41 27.66
CA LYS A 7 9.36 1.21 28.94
C LYS A 7 7.84 1.07 28.79
N PHE A 8 7.26 1.66 27.74
CA PHE A 8 5.83 1.62 27.49
C PHE A 8 5.38 0.24 26.97
N VAL A 9 6.16 -0.33 26.07
CA VAL A 9 5.95 -1.69 25.58
C VAL A 9 6.13 -2.73 26.71
N GLN A 10 7.04 -2.48 27.67
CA GLN A 10 7.22 -3.35 28.84
C GLN A 10 6.00 -3.39 29.77
N ASN A 11 5.23 -2.31 29.85
CA ASN A 11 4.05 -2.26 30.72
C ASN A 11 2.79 -2.89 30.08
N VAL A 12 2.77 -3.06 28.77
CA VAL A 12 1.61 -3.56 28.02
C VAL A 12 1.73 -5.04 27.68
N THR A 13 2.93 -5.48 27.39
CA THR A 13 3.20 -6.91 27.19
C THR A 13 4.15 -7.38 28.29
N PRO A 14 3.89 -8.50 28.98
CA PRO A 14 4.80 -9.05 29.99
C PRO A 14 6.09 -9.58 29.33
N ILE A 15 6.63 -8.83 28.39
CA ILE A 15 7.83 -9.18 27.66
C ILE A 15 9.01 -8.55 28.41
N LYS A 16 9.54 -9.29 29.35
CA LYS A 16 10.91 -9.07 29.85
C LYS A 16 11.96 -9.28 28.75
N ALA A 17 11.54 -9.48 27.52
CA ALA A 17 12.42 -9.81 26.40
C ALA A 17 13.29 -8.63 25.95
N ILE A 18 12.88 -7.41 26.23
CA ILE A 18 13.70 -6.22 25.95
C ILE A 18 14.93 -6.19 26.85
N ASP A 19 14.84 -6.67 28.09
CA ASP A 19 16.00 -6.85 28.96
C ASP A 19 17.02 -7.82 28.36
N CYS A 20 16.61 -8.67 27.42
CA CYS A 20 17.48 -9.61 26.72
C CYS A 20 18.38 -8.98 25.67
N PHE A 21 18.04 -7.82 25.11
CA PHE A 21 18.79 -7.19 24.02
C PHE A 21 19.60 -5.96 24.40
N VAL A 22 19.33 -5.39 25.54
CA VAL A 22 20.13 -4.29 26.07
C VAL A 22 21.23 -4.88 26.95
N ASP A 23 22.16 -5.59 26.31
CA ASP A 23 23.41 -5.90 26.96
C ASP A 23 24.16 -4.58 27.22
N GLN A 24 24.53 -4.35 28.48
CA GLN A 24 25.35 -3.19 28.85
C GLN A 24 26.65 -3.10 28.03
N GLY A 25 27.17 -4.25 27.57
CA GLY A 25 28.30 -4.31 26.65
C GLY A 25 28.05 -3.70 25.27
N TYR A 26 26.81 -3.76 24.79
CA TYR A 26 26.41 -3.14 23.53
C TYR A 26 26.36 -1.61 23.64
N LEU A 27 25.71 -1.13 24.70
CA LEU A 27 25.63 0.31 25.01
C LEU A 27 27.00 0.95 25.35
N GLN A 28 27.95 0.16 25.83
CA GLN A 28 29.30 0.61 26.16
C GLN A 28 30.31 0.44 25.00
N GLY A 29 29.85 0.06 23.80
CA GLY A 29 30.73 -0.16 22.64
C GLY A 29 31.66 -1.39 22.74
N LYS A 30 31.48 -2.23 23.74
CA LYS A 30 32.31 -3.43 23.95
C LYS A 30 32.03 -4.56 22.97
N SER A 31 30.95 -4.47 22.19
CA SER A 31 30.58 -5.45 21.17
C SER A 31 31.39 -5.33 19.86
N GLY A 32 32.18 -4.25 19.72
CA GLY A 32 32.96 -3.97 18.50
C GLY A 32 32.09 -3.61 17.27
N SER A 33 30.79 -3.30 17.47
CA SER A 33 29.90 -2.79 16.44
C SER A 33 28.96 -1.73 17.03
N LEU A 34 28.62 -0.72 16.24
CA LEU A 34 27.65 0.29 16.63
C LEU A 34 26.22 -0.30 16.65
N PRO A 35 25.30 0.21 17.49
CA PRO A 35 23.91 -0.20 17.45
C PRO A 35 23.21 0.34 16.21
N ASP A 36 22.23 -0.39 15.69
CA ASP A 36 21.26 0.13 14.72
C ASP A 36 20.19 0.94 15.46
N VAL A 37 19.98 2.18 15.04
CA VAL A 37 18.98 3.07 15.62
C VAL A 37 17.97 3.46 14.54
N ASP A 38 16.85 2.75 14.53
CA ASP A 38 15.70 3.05 13.66
C ASP A 38 14.59 3.67 14.50
N THR A 39 14.11 4.83 14.10
CA THR A 39 13.04 5.53 14.80
C THR A 39 11.96 5.98 13.82
N ASP A 40 10.73 5.52 14.02
CA ASP A 40 9.57 5.93 13.24
C ASP A 40 9.02 7.26 13.77
N TYR A 41 8.86 8.21 12.86
CA TYR A 41 8.25 9.51 13.13
C TYR A 41 7.03 9.73 12.22
N GLU A 42 6.13 10.57 12.64
CA GLU A 42 5.05 11.05 11.78
C GLU A 42 5.62 11.68 10.51
N SER A 43 5.18 11.24 9.36
CA SER A 43 5.69 11.73 8.07
C SER A 43 5.55 13.26 7.93
N LEU A 44 4.46 13.83 8.45
CA LEU A 44 4.22 15.28 8.45
C LEU A 44 5.11 16.08 9.42
N ARG A 45 5.77 15.41 10.37
CA ARG A 45 6.58 16.04 11.41
C ARG A 45 8.08 15.70 11.31
N LEU A 46 8.46 14.84 10.35
CA LEU A 46 9.86 14.43 10.21
C LEU A 46 10.82 15.61 10.00
N GLN A 47 10.40 16.61 9.21
CA GLN A 47 11.21 17.79 8.96
C GLN A 47 11.44 18.63 10.24
N ASP A 48 10.43 18.73 11.10
CA ASP A 48 10.55 19.40 12.41
C ASP A 48 11.59 18.70 13.29
N VAL A 49 11.61 17.36 13.26
CA VAL A 49 12.58 16.54 14.00
C VAL A 49 14.00 16.79 13.51
N ARG A 50 14.20 16.78 12.19
CA ARG A 50 15.51 17.05 11.57
C ARG A 50 16.02 18.45 11.93
N GLN A 51 15.20 19.46 11.80
CA GLN A 51 15.53 20.84 12.19
C GLN A 51 15.80 20.98 13.71
N TYR A 52 15.06 20.25 14.55
CA TYR A 52 15.33 20.22 15.98
C TYR A 52 16.71 19.62 16.26
N THR A 53 17.07 18.52 15.60
CA THR A 53 18.37 17.87 15.74
C THR A 53 19.50 18.82 15.31
N GLU A 54 19.34 19.50 14.19
CA GLU A 54 20.31 20.51 13.72
C GLU A 54 20.47 21.64 14.74
N ARG A 55 19.39 22.24 15.21
CA ARG A 55 19.44 23.32 16.23
C ARG A 55 20.02 22.87 17.57
N ARG A 56 19.84 21.59 17.91
CA ARG A 56 20.29 21.05 19.22
C ARG A 56 21.77 20.74 19.24
N TYR A 57 22.33 20.28 18.12
CA TYR A 57 23.68 19.75 18.09
C TYR A 57 24.67 20.62 17.31
N ASN A 58 24.24 21.44 16.36
CA ASN A 58 25.10 22.46 15.74
C ASN A 58 25.32 23.63 16.70
N ALA A 59 26.46 24.30 16.56
CA ALA A 59 26.80 25.55 17.23
C ALA A 59 27.20 26.62 16.19
N PRO A 60 27.19 27.90 16.51
CA PRO A 60 27.67 28.93 15.59
C PRO A 60 29.09 28.62 15.11
N GLY A 61 29.24 28.48 13.80
CA GLY A 61 30.50 28.12 13.16
C GLY A 61 30.92 26.65 13.27
N GLN A 62 30.09 25.78 13.84
CA GLN A 62 30.36 24.34 13.97
C GLN A 62 29.20 23.51 13.41
N ILE A 63 29.45 22.76 12.34
CA ILE A 63 28.50 21.87 11.70
C ILE A 63 28.76 20.44 12.17
N ARG A 64 27.80 19.87 12.89
CA ARG A 64 27.89 18.51 13.45
C ARG A 64 26.81 17.57 12.94
N VAL A 65 25.74 18.10 12.35
CA VAL A 65 24.60 17.34 11.86
C VAL A 65 24.52 17.42 10.35
N PHE A 66 24.42 16.27 9.70
CA PHE A 66 24.30 16.14 8.26
C PHE A 66 23.57 14.86 7.87
N MET A 67 23.12 14.76 6.63
CA MET A 67 22.47 13.57 6.07
C MET A 67 23.51 12.66 5.42
N ALA A 68 23.32 11.34 5.51
CA ALA A 68 24.15 10.41 4.76
C ALA A 68 23.91 10.53 3.26
N GLY A 69 24.98 10.46 2.47
CA GLY A 69 24.91 10.30 1.03
C GLY A 69 24.50 8.87 0.63
N THR A 70 23.85 8.74 -0.50
CA THR A 70 23.59 7.44 -1.12
C THR A 70 23.89 7.50 -2.60
N PHE A 71 24.35 6.37 -3.15
CA PHE A 71 24.69 6.26 -4.55
C PHE A 71 23.73 5.28 -5.24
N THR A 72 23.06 5.76 -6.27
CA THR A 72 22.29 4.89 -7.14
C THR A 72 23.22 4.30 -8.20
N THR A 73 23.35 2.98 -8.22
CA THR A 73 24.14 2.27 -9.22
C THR A 73 23.28 1.89 -10.43
N LEU A 74 23.94 1.77 -11.58
CA LEU A 74 23.30 1.31 -12.81
C LEU A 74 22.96 -0.17 -12.71
N LYS A 75 21.67 -0.48 -12.55
CA LYS A 75 21.13 -1.85 -12.60
C LYS A 75 20.82 -2.23 -14.05
N LEU A 76 20.81 -3.53 -14.37
CA LEU A 76 20.65 -4.08 -15.71
C LEU A 76 19.52 -3.44 -16.52
N LYS A 77 18.32 -3.32 -15.97
CA LYS A 77 17.16 -2.73 -16.66
C LYS A 77 17.35 -1.25 -17.01
N ALA A 78 18.02 -0.51 -16.15
CA ALA A 78 18.29 0.92 -16.37
C ALA A 78 19.41 1.13 -17.39
N VAL A 79 20.54 0.44 -17.20
CA VAL A 79 21.69 0.58 -18.11
C VAL A 79 21.33 0.07 -19.52
N LEU A 80 20.54 -0.99 -19.65
CA LEU A 80 20.06 -1.47 -20.94
C LEU A 80 19.25 -0.40 -21.69
N LYS A 81 18.36 0.31 -21.01
CA LYS A 81 17.59 1.41 -21.62
C LYS A 81 18.49 2.60 -22.03
N ASP A 82 19.41 2.98 -21.13
CA ASP A 82 20.26 4.14 -21.36
C ASP A 82 21.29 3.88 -22.49
N VAL A 83 21.96 2.74 -22.49
CA VAL A 83 22.92 2.35 -23.53
C VAL A 83 22.23 2.14 -24.88
N SER A 84 21.11 1.40 -24.88
CA SER A 84 20.34 1.17 -26.11
C SER A 84 19.88 2.49 -26.76
N ARG A 85 19.52 3.49 -25.96
CA ARG A 85 19.16 4.81 -26.47
C ARG A 85 20.34 5.50 -27.15
N VAL A 86 21.55 5.42 -26.59
CA VAL A 86 22.77 6.00 -27.18
C VAL A 86 23.09 5.30 -28.50
N HIS A 87 22.95 3.98 -28.56
CA HIS A 87 23.16 3.19 -29.76
C HIS A 87 21.97 3.23 -30.73
N ARG A 88 20.92 4.03 -30.45
CA ARG A 88 19.73 4.20 -31.30
C ARG A 88 18.99 2.88 -31.57
N VAL A 89 19.02 1.95 -30.64
CA VAL A 89 18.22 0.71 -30.74
C VAL A 89 16.74 1.07 -30.72
N PRO A 90 15.90 0.47 -31.59
CA PRO A 90 14.46 0.74 -31.62
C PRO A 90 13.79 0.52 -30.26
N VAL A 91 13.00 1.50 -29.81
CA VAL A 91 12.38 1.54 -28.47
C VAL A 91 11.47 0.33 -28.21
N ASN A 92 10.78 -0.17 -29.24
CA ASN A 92 9.94 -1.37 -29.14
C ASN A 92 10.74 -2.63 -28.80
N ILE A 93 11.96 -2.78 -29.32
CA ILE A 93 12.87 -3.89 -28.98
C ILE A 93 13.28 -3.76 -27.50
N VAL A 94 13.75 -2.59 -27.10
CA VAL A 94 14.20 -2.32 -25.73
C VAL A 94 13.08 -2.55 -24.72
N ASN A 95 11.88 -2.05 -25.00
CA ASN A 95 10.71 -2.25 -24.16
C ASN A 95 10.33 -3.73 -24.06
N TYR A 96 10.38 -4.47 -25.16
CA TYR A 96 10.13 -5.91 -25.11
C TYR A 96 11.11 -6.60 -24.17
N ILE A 97 12.43 -6.38 -24.35
CA ILE A 97 13.48 -7.01 -23.52
C ILE A 97 13.29 -6.65 -22.04
N THR A 98 13.06 -5.36 -21.74
CA THR A 98 12.91 -4.90 -20.35
C THR A 98 11.60 -5.33 -19.69
N ASN A 99 10.56 -5.66 -20.46
CA ASN A 99 9.29 -6.18 -19.95
C ASN A 99 9.32 -7.70 -19.67
N VAL A 100 10.25 -8.43 -20.29
CA VAL A 100 10.47 -9.85 -20.00
C VAL A 100 11.22 -10.03 -18.67
N PHE A 101 11.86 -8.98 -18.15
CA PHE A 101 12.49 -9.00 -16.84
C PHE A 101 11.41 -9.02 -15.76
N GLU A 102 11.26 -10.14 -15.08
CA GLU A 102 10.27 -10.34 -14.02
C GLU A 102 10.63 -9.52 -12.77
N ASP A 103 11.91 -9.37 -12.49
CA ASP A 103 12.41 -8.64 -11.32
C ASP A 103 13.35 -7.49 -11.70
N GLY A 104 13.25 -6.39 -10.95
CA GLY A 104 14.11 -5.21 -11.13
C GLY A 104 15.58 -5.41 -10.75
N ASN A 105 15.92 -6.54 -10.11
CA ASN A 105 17.24 -6.88 -9.60
C ASN A 105 17.98 -7.96 -10.40
N MET A 106 17.59 -8.21 -11.66
CA MET A 106 18.28 -9.17 -12.50
C MET A 106 19.78 -8.89 -12.60
N SER A 107 20.56 -9.95 -12.45
CA SER A 107 22.00 -9.94 -12.60
C SER A 107 22.44 -10.05 -14.05
N TRP A 108 23.73 -9.85 -14.30
CA TRP A 108 24.33 -10.11 -15.60
C TRP A 108 24.12 -11.56 -16.07
N THR A 109 24.26 -12.52 -15.17
CA THR A 109 24.07 -13.95 -15.45
C THR A 109 22.64 -14.26 -15.85
N ASP A 110 21.65 -13.61 -15.22
CA ASP A 110 20.24 -13.83 -15.50
C ASP A 110 19.86 -13.41 -16.93
N LEU A 111 20.52 -12.38 -17.49
CA LEU A 111 20.33 -11.97 -18.88
C LEU A 111 20.65 -13.11 -19.86
N PHE A 112 21.74 -13.84 -19.64
CA PHE A 112 22.15 -14.95 -20.50
C PHE A 112 21.31 -16.20 -20.26
N LEU A 113 20.91 -16.48 -19.03
CA LEU A 113 19.95 -17.55 -18.73
C LEU A 113 18.60 -17.29 -19.42
N LEU A 114 18.15 -16.06 -19.42
CA LEU A 114 16.93 -15.66 -20.12
C LEU A 114 17.11 -15.78 -21.65
N ALA A 115 18.28 -15.44 -22.19
CA ALA A 115 18.57 -15.59 -23.61
C ALA A 115 18.56 -17.06 -24.06
N ALA A 116 18.91 -18.00 -23.20
CA ALA A 116 18.86 -19.43 -23.50
C ALA A 116 17.43 -19.94 -23.73
N THR A 117 16.41 -19.28 -23.15
CA THR A 117 15.00 -19.68 -23.24
C THR A 117 14.15 -18.74 -24.11
N ASN A 118 14.61 -17.51 -24.33
CA ASN A 118 13.87 -16.48 -25.06
C ASN A 118 14.61 -16.06 -26.34
N LYS A 119 14.10 -16.49 -27.49
CA LYS A 119 14.70 -16.21 -28.82
C LYS A 119 14.90 -14.72 -29.12
N LYS A 120 14.02 -13.83 -28.64
CA LYS A 120 14.15 -12.38 -28.90
C LYS A 120 15.23 -11.74 -28.03
N VAL A 121 15.41 -12.21 -26.78
CA VAL A 121 16.55 -11.80 -25.94
C VAL A 121 17.85 -12.30 -26.53
N HIS A 122 17.88 -13.54 -26.99
CA HIS A 122 19.04 -14.10 -27.70
C HIS A 122 19.39 -13.28 -28.95
N ALA A 123 18.42 -12.99 -29.82
CA ALA A 123 18.61 -12.17 -31.00
C ALA A 123 19.16 -10.78 -30.65
N PHE A 124 18.61 -10.13 -29.62
CA PHE A 124 19.09 -8.82 -29.16
C PHE A 124 20.58 -8.86 -28.76
N ILE A 125 21.02 -9.89 -28.06
CA ILE A 125 22.44 -10.05 -27.67
C ILE A 125 23.31 -10.22 -28.91
N MET A 126 22.88 -10.98 -29.90
CA MET A 126 23.63 -11.26 -31.12
C MET A 126 23.62 -10.07 -32.09
N ASP A 127 22.51 -9.35 -32.19
CA ASP A 127 22.33 -8.23 -33.14
C ASP A 127 23.00 -6.94 -32.65
N TYR A 128 23.19 -6.81 -31.32
CA TYR A 128 23.75 -5.58 -30.70
C TYR A 128 24.93 -5.85 -29.77
N PRO A 129 26.02 -6.51 -30.25
CA PRO A 129 27.15 -6.93 -29.39
C PRO A 129 27.83 -5.75 -28.69
N GLN A 130 27.93 -4.58 -29.36
CA GLN A 130 28.54 -3.39 -28.76
C GLN A 130 27.67 -2.83 -27.61
N VAL A 131 26.34 -2.90 -27.74
CA VAL A 131 25.42 -2.54 -26.65
C VAL A 131 25.63 -3.41 -25.43
N ILE A 132 25.83 -4.72 -25.66
CA ILE A 132 26.06 -5.69 -24.58
C ILE A 132 27.37 -5.42 -23.84
N GLU A 133 28.45 -5.11 -24.58
CA GLU A 133 29.74 -4.77 -23.96
C GLU A 133 29.70 -3.47 -23.16
N ASP A 134 29.05 -2.45 -23.69
CA ASP A 134 28.88 -1.18 -22.97
C ASP A 134 27.99 -1.35 -21.72
N ILE A 135 26.96 -2.18 -21.79
CA ILE A 135 26.14 -2.54 -20.61
C ILE A 135 27.02 -3.21 -19.55
N ARG A 136 27.85 -4.19 -19.95
CA ARG A 136 28.76 -4.88 -19.05
C ARG A 136 29.72 -3.93 -18.35
N THR A 137 30.26 -2.96 -19.07
CA THR A 137 31.21 -1.98 -18.54
C THR A 137 30.53 -1.01 -17.57
N LEU A 138 29.31 -0.58 -17.86
CA LEU A 138 28.59 0.42 -17.06
C LEU A 138 27.78 -0.19 -15.91
N MET A 139 27.46 -1.47 -15.96
CA MET A 139 26.66 -2.11 -14.93
C MET A 139 27.37 -2.08 -13.57
N GLY A 140 26.63 -1.63 -12.54
CA GLY A 140 27.16 -1.48 -11.19
C GLY A 140 27.88 -0.14 -10.93
N GLN A 141 28.19 0.63 -11.97
CA GLN A 141 28.81 1.97 -11.80
C GLN A 141 27.82 2.95 -11.15
N PRO A 142 28.32 3.91 -10.33
CA PRO A 142 27.50 4.97 -9.77
C PRO A 142 26.86 5.83 -10.88
N ARG A 143 25.55 5.99 -10.80
CA ARG A 143 24.78 6.83 -11.73
C ARG A 143 24.54 8.24 -11.20
N SER A 144 24.13 8.30 -9.95
CA SER A 144 23.80 9.55 -9.27
C SER A 144 24.03 9.41 -7.78
N SER A 145 24.29 10.55 -7.17
CA SER A 145 24.32 10.69 -5.73
C SER A 145 23.07 11.43 -5.27
N SER A 146 22.50 11.00 -4.16
CA SER A 146 21.30 11.57 -3.56
C SER A 146 21.38 11.56 -2.04
N VAL A 147 20.41 12.19 -1.39
CA VAL A 147 20.26 12.16 0.07
C VAL A 147 19.69 10.82 0.47
N HIS A 148 20.24 10.18 1.50
CA HIS A 148 19.62 9.01 2.13
C HIS A 148 18.29 9.42 2.76
N ALA A 149 17.24 8.63 2.55
CA ALA A 149 15.88 9.01 2.93
C ALA A 149 15.70 9.23 4.44
N SER A 150 16.44 8.49 5.28
CA SER A 150 16.27 8.46 6.74
C SER A 150 17.51 8.83 7.53
N ALA A 151 18.71 8.50 7.02
CA ALA A 151 19.95 8.53 7.79
C ALA A 151 20.46 9.94 8.07
N GLN A 152 20.37 10.36 9.32
CA GLN A 152 20.97 11.57 9.84
C GLN A 152 22.12 11.21 10.78
N LEU A 153 23.25 11.88 10.67
CA LEU A 153 24.44 11.66 11.49
C LEU A 153 24.72 12.87 12.36
N ILE A 154 25.28 12.61 13.55
CA ILE A 154 25.68 13.61 14.52
C ILE A 154 27.11 13.28 14.93
N THR A 155 28.07 14.16 14.61
CA THR A 155 29.45 13.93 15.03
C THR A 155 29.64 14.16 16.52
N PRO A 156 30.66 13.54 17.14
CA PRO A 156 31.06 13.89 18.49
C PRO A 156 31.34 15.37 18.62
N LYS A 157 31.06 15.97 19.77
CA LYS A 157 31.41 17.38 20.03
C LYS A 157 32.90 17.57 20.12
N GLU A 158 33.56 16.60 20.75
CA GLU A 158 34.97 16.64 21.10
C GLU A 158 35.55 15.22 21.15
N LYS A 159 36.79 15.07 20.72
CA LYS A 159 37.57 13.85 20.87
C LYS A 159 39.00 14.24 21.28
N ASP A 160 39.47 13.70 22.40
CA ASP A 160 40.81 13.95 22.94
C ASP A 160 41.13 15.45 23.13
N GLY A 161 40.15 16.26 23.54
CA GLY A 161 40.26 17.70 23.72
C GLY A 161 40.18 18.55 22.43
N ILE A 162 39.95 17.91 21.28
CA ILE A 162 39.82 18.56 19.97
C ILE A 162 38.35 18.63 19.57
N PHE A 163 37.87 19.83 19.26
CA PHE A 163 36.52 20.01 18.70
C PHE A 163 36.40 19.33 17.34
N MET A 164 35.32 18.58 17.18
CA MET A 164 35.04 17.79 15.97
C MET A 164 33.83 18.35 15.27
N GLU A 165 33.88 18.36 13.94
CA GLU A 165 32.75 18.70 13.09
C GLU A 165 32.60 17.73 11.91
N ALA A 166 31.57 17.89 11.10
CA ALA A 166 31.25 16.96 10.02
C ALA A 166 32.37 16.86 8.96
N TYR A 167 33.08 17.95 8.70
CA TYR A 167 34.19 17.99 7.73
C TYR A 167 35.42 17.16 8.15
N ASP A 168 35.54 16.84 9.44
CA ASP A 168 36.64 15.96 9.91
C ASP A 168 36.43 14.50 9.52
N PHE A 169 35.18 14.13 9.13
CA PHE A 169 34.80 12.77 8.79
C PHE A 169 34.52 12.57 7.31
N THR A 170 33.96 13.57 6.63
CA THR A 170 33.53 13.45 5.24
C THR A 170 33.45 14.80 4.56
N PRO A 171 33.78 14.88 3.25
CA PRO A 171 33.38 16.03 2.44
C PRO A 171 31.85 16.16 2.42
N LEU A 172 31.36 17.39 2.42
CA LEU A 172 29.93 17.69 2.39
C LEU A 172 29.54 18.44 1.12
N LYS A 173 28.36 18.13 0.62
CA LYS A 173 27.69 18.89 -0.45
C LYS A 173 26.30 19.31 -0.02
N LYS A 174 25.72 20.24 -0.76
CA LYS A 174 24.35 20.71 -0.53
C LYS A 174 23.42 20.13 -1.59
N ILE A 175 22.37 19.40 -1.17
CA ILE A 175 21.31 18.87 -2.04
C ILE A 175 19.96 19.30 -1.44
N ASP A 176 19.14 20.00 -2.22
CA ASP A 176 17.83 20.51 -1.80
C ASP A 176 17.84 21.24 -0.43
N GLY A 177 18.90 22.04 -0.22
CA GLY A 177 19.08 22.81 1.01
C GLY A 177 19.67 22.04 2.19
N GLN A 178 19.82 20.72 2.12
CA GLN A 178 20.38 19.87 3.17
C GLN A 178 21.88 19.62 2.96
N LEU A 179 22.64 19.54 4.06
CA LEU A 179 24.04 19.10 4.03
C LEU A 179 24.08 17.57 3.96
N VAL A 180 24.82 17.05 3.00
CA VAL A 180 24.88 15.62 2.66
C VAL A 180 26.32 15.19 2.51
N SER A 181 26.70 14.07 3.11
CA SER A 181 28.04 13.50 2.96
C SER A 181 28.33 13.03 1.53
N GLU A 182 29.58 13.13 1.11
CA GLU A 182 30.07 12.47 -0.10
C GLU A 182 30.38 10.97 0.13
N PHE A 183 30.35 10.52 1.37
CA PHE A 183 30.48 9.11 1.74
C PHE A 183 29.10 8.46 1.93
N SER A 184 29.02 7.16 1.65
CA SER A 184 27.83 6.37 1.91
C SER A 184 27.66 6.08 3.40
N GLY A 185 26.48 5.59 3.81
CA GLY A 185 26.25 5.18 5.20
C GLY A 185 27.23 4.08 5.68
N TYR A 186 27.69 3.19 4.80
CA TYR A 186 28.67 2.18 5.13
C TYR A 186 30.07 2.77 5.41
N ASP A 187 30.51 3.70 4.57
CA ASP A 187 31.79 4.38 4.76
C ASP A 187 31.82 5.18 6.06
N LEU A 188 30.67 5.80 6.41
CA LEU A 188 30.53 6.57 7.65
C LEU A 188 30.51 5.67 8.91
N ASP A 189 29.97 4.46 8.82
CA ASP A 189 30.01 3.45 9.88
C ASP A 189 31.48 2.99 10.12
N GLU A 190 32.26 2.83 9.06
CA GLU A 190 33.70 2.55 9.15
C GLU A 190 34.50 3.70 9.78
N CYS A 191 34.04 4.94 9.59
CA CYS A 191 34.59 6.12 10.30
C CYS A 191 34.19 6.18 11.78
N GLY A 192 33.37 5.24 12.27
CA GLY A 192 32.87 5.19 13.66
C GLY A 192 31.72 6.12 13.94
N LEU A 193 31.01 6.61 12.94
CA LEU A 193 29.82 7.45 13.11
C LEU A 193 28.55 6.61 13.19
N LEU A 194 27.75 6.87 14.22
CA LEU A 194 26.46 6.24 14.39
C LEU A 194 25.41 6.81 13.42
N LYS A 195 24.87 5.94 12.58
CA LYS A 195 23.74 6.26 11.71
C LYS A 195 22.43 6.23 12.50
N ASN A 196 21.72 7.36 12.54
CA ASN A 196 20.40 7.48 13.12
C ASN A 196 19.36 7.52 11.99
N ASP A 197 18.62 6.42 11.80
CA ASP A 197 17.58 6.31 10.79
C ASP A 197 16.26 6.87 11.32
N SER A 198 15.89 8.05 10.85
CA SER A 198 14.61 8.69 11.14
C SER A 198 13.63 8.41 10.00
N LEU A 199 12.77 7.42 10.18
CA LEU A 199 11.83 6.96 9.17
C LEU A 199 10.52 7.77 9.20
N ALA A 200 10.07 8.20 8.01
CA ALA A 200 8.81 8.89 7.83
C ALA A 200 7.66 7.88 7.69
N THR A 201 6.87 7.68 8.73
CA THR A 201 5.77 6.73 8.75
C THR A 201 4.44 7.46 8.58
N GLN A 202 3.79 7.30 7.42
CA GLN A 202 2.48 7.91 7.14
C GLN A 202 1.41 7.43 8.11
N GLU A 203 1.50 6.19 8.55
CA GLU A 203 0.53 5.60 9.47
C GLU A 203 0.43 6.36 10.79
N LEU A 204 1.56 6.80 11.34
CA LEU A 204 1.54 7.62 12.56
C LEU A 204 0.84 8.97 12.36
N SER A 205 0.97 9.58 11.18
CA SER A 205 0.24 10.79 10.84
C SER A 205 -1.26 10.55 10.72
N LYS A 206 -1.68 9.42 10.10
CA LYS A 206 -3.08 9.02 10.01
C LYS A 206 -3.69 8.77 11.40
N LEU A 207 -2.98 8.03 12.25
CA LEU A 207 -3.41 7.75 13.62
C LEU A 207 -3.63 9.05 14.39
N ARG A 208 -2.67 9.99 14.35
CA ARG A 208 -2.80 11.29 15.02
C ARG A 208 -4.01 12.06 14.51
N GLN A 209 -4.16 12.21 13.18
CA GLN A 209 -5.28 12.94 12.58
C GLN A 209 -6.63 12.29 12.95
N THR A 210 -6.69 10.96 12.97
CA THR A 210 -7.92 10.25 13.39
C THR A 210 -8.23 10.48 14.85
N ILE A 211 -7.22 10.42 15.74
CA ILE A 211 -7.38 10.71 17.18
C ILE A 211 -7.84 12.16 17.40
N GLU A 212 -7.29 13.12 16.66
CA GLU A 212 -7.72 14.53 16.72
C GLU A 212 -9.20 14.68 16.38
N ILE A 213 -9.68 14.01 15.33
CA ILE A 213 -11.10 13.98 14.96
C ILE A 213 -11.93 13.31 16.08
N CYS A 214 -11.47 12.19 16.62
CA CYS A 214 -12.18 11.51 17.70
C CYS A 214 -12.34 12.42 18.94
N ASN A 215 -11.31 13.18 19.27
CA ASN A 215 -11.36 14.09 20.41
C ASN A 215 -12.24 15.31 20.13
N ASP A 216 -12.20 15.86 18.93
CA ASP A 216 -12.98 17.05 18.57
C ASP A 216 -14.48 16.71 18.36
N LYS A 217 -14.80 15.61 17.69
CA LYS A 217 -16.16 15.29 17.28
C LYS A 217 -16.92 14.35 18.23
N TYR A 218 -16.20 13.50 18.95
CA TYR A 218 -16.80 12.49 19.84
C TYR A 218 -16.44 12.71 21.31
N ASN A 219 -15.66 13.77 21.66
CA ASN A 219 -15.15 14.04 23.02
C ASN A 219 -14.46 12.81 23.65
N ALA A 220 -13.72 12.05 22.83
CA ALA A 220 -13.22 10.72 23.21
C ALA A 220 -12.02 10.76 24.16
N ASN A 221 -11.34 11.91 24.31
CA ASN A 221 -10.13 12.08 25.13
C ASN A 221 -9.04 11.03 24.86
N LEU A 222 -8.90 10.64 23.59
CA LEU A 222 -7.94 9.62 23.16
C LEU A 222 -6.54 10.20 22.98
N THR A 223 -5.56 9.37 23.32
CA THR A 223 -4.17 9.52 22.91
C THR A 223 -3.67 8.15 22.45
N PHE A 224 -2.64 8.10 21.62
CA PHE A 224 -2.01 6.82 21.29
C PHE A 224 -1.63 6.04 22.55
N GLN A 225 -1.15 6.77 23.56
CA GLN A 225 -0.71 6.17 24.82
C GLN A 225 -1.86 5.51 25.59
N ASN A 226 -3.02 6.14 25.73
CA ASN A 226 -4.12 5.54 26.49
C ASN A 226 -4.80 4.39 25.71
N ILE A 227 -4.82 4.41 24.38
CA ILE A 227 -5.25 3.26 23.56
C ILE A 227 -4.37 2.05 23.87
N VAL A 228 -3.05 2.24 23.93
CA VAL A 228 -2.12 1.14 24.22
C VAL A 228 -2.18 0.69 25.69
N GLN A 229 -2.41 1.62 26.62
CA GLN A 229 -2.54 1.33 28.06
C GLN A 229 -3.87 0.69 28.46
N SER A 230 -4.87 0.66 27.58
CA SER A 230 -6.17 0.03 27.86
C SER A 230 -6.14 -1.50 27.95
N GLY A 231 -5.00 -2.14 27.66
CA GLY A 231 -4.82 -3.60 27.75
C GLY A 231 -4.61 -4.29 26.42
N LEU A 232 -4.90 -3.64 25.27
CA LEU A 232 -4.83 -4.20 23.92
C LEU A 232 -5.72 -5.44 23.74
N ASP A 233 -6.88 -5.46 24.40
CA ASP A 233 -7.78 -6.60 24.49
C ASP A 233 -9.24 -6.31 24.07
N ASP A 234 -9.47 -5.17 23.38
CA ASP A 234 -10.81 -4.82 22.89
C ASP A 234 -11.32 -5.89 21.90
N PRO A 235 -12.43 -6.60 22.22
CA PRO A 235 -12.94 -7.68 21.39
C PRO A 235 -13.40 -7.21 20.01
N LYS A 236 -13.85 -5.95 19.86
CA LYS A 236 -14.24 -5.39 18.55
C LYS A 236 -13.06 -5.33 17.58
N VAL A 237 -11.86 -5.07 18.11
CA VAL A 237 -10.62 -5.05 17.33
C VAL A 237 -10.34 -6.43 16.75
N TYR A 238 -10.38 -7.46 17.60
CA TYR A 238 -10.10 -8.83 17.14
C TYR A 238 -11.17 -9.36 16.20
N GLN A 239 -12.46 -9.09 16.46
CA GLN A 239 -13.54 -9.42 15.54
C GLN A 239 -13.38 -8.79 14.15
N LEU A 240 -12.92 -7.55 14.09
CA LEU A 240 -12.61 -6.86 12.84
C LEU A 240 -11.46 -7.54 12.08
N LEU A 241 -10.39 -7.92 12.81
CA LEU A 241 -9.24 -8.62 12.24
C LEU A 241 -9.58 -10.04 11.78
N GLN A 242 -10.36 -10.79 12.56
CA GLN A 242 -10.85 -12.14 12.24
C GLN A 242 -11.71 -12.18 10.98
N LYS A 243 -12.50 -11.12 10.73
CA LYS A 243 -13.30 -10.95 9.51
C LYS A 243 -12.48 -10.47 8.31
N GLY A 244 -11.21 -10.11 8.50
CA GLY A 244 -10.34 -9.61 7.45
C GLY A 244 -10.59 -8.16 7.04
N TYR A 245 -11.33 -7.37 7.83
CA TYR A 245 -11.58 -5.94 7.55
C TYR A 245 -10.38 -5.08 7.89
N THR A 246 -9.25 -5.32 7.22
CA THR A 246 -7.95 -4.74 7.56
C THR A 246 -7.39 -3.76 6.54
N GLN A 247 -8.21 -3.29 5.59
CA GLN A 247 -7.77 -2.24 4.66
C GLN A 247 -7.33 -1.00 5.42
N ASN A 248 -6.19 -0.45 5.00
CA ASN A 248 -5.53 0.68 5.64
C ASN A 248 -5.18 0.49 7.14
N ILE A 249 -5.03 -0.77 7.59
CA ILE A 249 -4.38 -1.10 8.86
C ILE A 249 -2.91 -1.41 8.59
N PHE A 250 -2.03 -0.77 9.34
CA PHE A 250 -0.59 -0.86 9.17
C PHE A 250 -0.11 -2.32 9.12
N GLN A 251 0.66 -2.69 8.10
CA GLN A 251 1.18 -4.03 7.84
C GLN A 251 0.13 -5.12 7.57
N PHE A 252 -1.16 -4.89 7.78
CA PHE A 252 -2.20 -5.93 7.73
C PHE A 252 -3.12 -5.84 6.51
N SER A 253 -2.86 -4.94 5.56
CA SER A 253 -3.75 -4.66 4.41
C SER A 253 -3.46 -5.52 3.17
N SER A 254 -2.37 -6.28 3.11
CA SER A 254 -2.07 -7.08 1.92
C SER A 254 -3.01 -8.29 1.82
N LYS A 255 -3.41 -8.66 0.59
CA LYS A 255 -4.34 -9.80 0.36
C LYS A 255 -3.89 -11.08 1.04
N GLY A 256 -2.59 -11.38 1.03
CA GLY A 256 -2.05 -12.57 1.69
C GLY A 256 -2.14 -12.48 3.21
N MET A 257 -1.78 -11.33 3.79
CA MET A 257 -1.90 -11.09 5.24
C MET A 257 -3.35 -11.14 5.72
N ILE A 258 -4.29 -10.60 4.94
CA ILE A 258 -5.72 -10.70 5.26
C ILE A 258 -6.16 -12.16 5.37
N LYS A 259 -5.81 -13.00 4.39
CA LYS A 259 -6.11 -14.43 4.43
C LYS A 259 -5.46 -15.10 5.64
N PHE A 260 -4.23 -14.77 5.95
CA PHE A 260 -3.53 -15.31 7.09
C PHE A 260 -4.20 -14.92 8.41
N LEU A 261 -4.60 -13.66 8.59
CA LEU A 261 -5.34 -13.22 9.79
C LEU A 261 -6.69 -13.93 9.93
N VAL A 262 -7.41 -14.07 8.82
CA VAL A 262 -8.70 -14.82 8.81
C VAL A 262 -8.48 -16.29 9.19
N SER A 263 -7.43 -16.96 8.70
CA SER A 263 -7.14 -18.35 9.07
C SER A 263 -6.63 -18.47 10.50
N MET A 264 -5.82 -17.53 10.97
CA MET A 264 -5.22 -17.53 12.32
C MET A 264 -6.22 -17.18 13.42
N GLN A 265 -7.32 -16.46 13.11
CA GLN A 265 -8.32 -16.01 14.09
C GLN A 265 -7.69 -15.35 15.33
N PRO A 266 -6.99 -14.21 15.19
CA PRO A 266 -6.28 -13.56 16.29
C PRO A 266 -7.24 -13.13 17.39
N ASP A 267 -6.86 -13.36 18.67
CA ASP A 267 -7.65 -13.02 19.85
C ASP A 267 -6.86 -12.27 20.93
N LYS A 268 -5.58 -12.08 20.72
CA LYS A 268 -4.65 -11.39 21.63
C LYS A 268 -3.52 -10.69 20.86
N ILE A 269 -2.88 -9.75 21.54
CA ILE A 269 -1.79 -8.95 20.90
C ILE A 269 -0.60 -9.83 20.49
N GLU A 270 -0.32 -10.93 21.19
CA GLU A 270 0.74 -11.86 20.84
C GLU A 270 0.54 -12.46 19.45
N ASP A 271 -0.70 -12.69 19.01
CA ASP A 271 -1.00 -13.19 17.67
C ASP A 271 -0.66 -12.14 16.59
N LEU A 272 -0.90 -10.86 16.88
CA LEU A 272 -0.56 -9.78 15.96
C LEU A 272 0.97 -9.59 15.86
N ILE A 273 1.68 -9.79 16.97
CA ILE A 273 3.14 -9.79 17.00
C ILE A 273 3.67 -10.97 16.17
N ALA A 274 3.09 -12.15 16.38
CA ALA A 274 3.44 -13.35 15.61
C ALA A 274 3.13 -13.21 14.12
N ALA A 275 2.00 -12.58 13.76
CA ALA A 275 1.64 -12.34 12.37
C ALA A 275 2.70 -11.53 11.62
N ASN A 276 3.25 -10.47 12.23
CA ASN A 276 4.34 -9.69 11.64
C ASN A 276 5.64 -10.49 11.45
N ALA A 277 5.89 -11.48 12.29
CA ALA A 277 7.08 -12.33 12.21
C ALA A 277 6.90 -13.47 11.22
N LEU A 278 5.72 -14.09 11.18
CA LEU A 278 5.45 -15.33 10.44
C LEU A 278 5.00 -15.10 8.99
N PHE A 279 4.34 -13.97 8.67
CA PHE A 279 3.87 -13.72 7.31
C PHE A 279 4.98 -13.15 6.42
N ARG A 280 5.94 -14.01 6.03
CA ARG A 280 7.07 -13.69 5.14
C ARG A 280 7.41 -14.91 4.29
N PRO A 281 7.98 -14.73 3.07
CA PRO A 281 8.27 -15.86 2.18
C PRO A 281 8.99 -17.02 2.86
N ALA A 282 10.08 -16.74 3.57
CA ALA A 282 10.90 -17.80 4.19
C ALA A 282 10.17 -18.60 5.30
N THR A 283 9.28 -17.97 6.06
CA THR A 283 8.47 -18.65 7.09
C THR A 283 7.27 -19.39 6.48
N LEU A 284 6.69 -18.86 5.41
CA LEU A 284 5.65 -19.55 4.63
C LEU A 284 6.23 -20.82 3.98
N ASP A 285 7.39 -20.71 3.32
CA ASP A 285 8.06 -21.85 2.68
C ASP A 285 8.49 -22.95 3.66
N SER A 286 8.81 -22.59 4.91
CA SER A 286 9.21 -23.53 5.96
C SER A 286 8.05 -24.26 6.64
N GLY A 287 6.79 -23.89 6.35
CA GLY A 287 5.59 -24.43 7.03
C GLY A 287 5.42 -23.97 8.49
N SER A 288 6.28 -23.06 8.97
CA SER A 288 6.18 -22.54 10.35
C SER A 288 4.89 -21.76 10.61
N THR A 289 4.38 -21.11 9.57
CA THR A 289 3.14 -20.33 9.60
C THR A 289 1.93 -21.23 9.81
N ASP A 290 1.82 -22.32 9.04
CA ASP A 290 0.71 -23.28 9.14
C ASP A 290 0.75 -24.01 10.49
N LYS A 291 1.96 -24.44 10.93
CA LYS A 291 2.13 -25.04 12.25
C LYS A 291 1.66 -24.13 13.39
N TYR A 292 1.92 -22.81 13.30
CA TYR A 292 1.44 -21.85 14.30
C TYR A 292 -0.09 -21.83 14.34
N VAL A 293 -0.73 -21.75 13.18
CA VAL A 293 -2.20 -21.72 13.05
C VAL A 293 -2.82 -23.00 13.59
N ASP A 294 -2.35 -24.15 13.14
CA ASP A 294 -2.88 -25.46 13.55
C ASP A 294 -2.78 -25.67 15.07
N CYS A 295 -1.62 -25.34 15.66
CA CYS A 295 -1.45 -25.43 17.11
C CYS A 295 -2.28 -24.40 17.88
N LYS A 296 -2.47 -23.18 17.35
CA LYS A 296 -3.32 -22.16 17.98
C LYS A 296 -4.79 -22.58 18.00
N LEU A 297 -5.28 -23.13 16.90
CA LEU A 297 -6.68 -23.54 16.76
C LEU A 297 -6.98 -24.90 17.43
N GLY A 298 -5.94 -25.65 17.84
CA GLY A 298 -6.08 -26.95 18.46
C GLY A 298 -6.16 -28.09 17.45
N ASP A 299 -5.84 -27.84 16.18
CA ASP A 299 -5.79 -28.86 15.13
C ASP A 299 -4.51 -29.73 15.24
N ALA A 300 -3.49 -29.23 15.95
CA ALA A 300 -2.27 -29.93 16.27
C ALA A 300 -1.76 -29.61 17.69
N ASP A 301 -1.10 -30.55 18.33
CA ASP A 301 -0.47 -30.34 19.64
C ASP A 301 0.85 -29.59 19.51
N PRO A 302 1.13 -28.55 20.33
CA PRO A 302 2.42 -27.90 20.37
C PRO A 302 3.51 -28.84 20.88
N VAL A 303 4.62 -28.90 20.15
CA VAL A 303 5.79 -29.73 20.54
C VAL A 303 6.86 -28.85 21.15
N TYR A 304 7.32 -29.22 22.34
CA TYR A 304 8.39 -28.56 23.07
C TYR A 304 9.54 -29.54 23.35
N LEU A 305 10.74 -29.22 22.89
CA LEU A 305 11.96 -29.95 23.24
C LEU A 305 12.37 -29.61 24.67
N TRP A 306 13.27 -30.39 25.24
CA TRP A 306 13.74 -30.23 26.62
C TRP A 306 14.17 -28.75 26.88
N GLY A 307 13.60 -28.15 27.93
CA GLY A 307 13.95 -26.78 28.35
C GLY A 307 13.47 -25.63 27.43
N THR A 308 12.75 -25.91 26.32
CA THR A 308 12.32 -24.86 25.37
C THR A 308 10.97 -24.25 25.68
N TYR A 309 10.18 -24.84 26.59
CA TYR A 309 8.82 -24.43 26.89
C TYR A 309 8.68 -22.94 27.25
N ASN A 310 9.53 -22.43 28.14
CA ASN A 310 9.46 -21.04 28.58
C ASN A 310 9.66 -20.02 27.42
N ALA A 311 10.55 -20.35 26.51
CA ALA A 311 10.84 -19.49 25.35
C ALA A 311 9.72 -19.57 24.27
N MET A 312 9.06 -20.74 24.14
CA MET A 312 8.22 -21.03 22.97
C MET A 312 6.74 -21.20 23.28
N LYS A 313 6.30 -21.20 24.55
CA LYS A 313 4.89 -21.39 24.92
C LYS A 313 3.93 -20.39 24.30
N ASN A 314 4.36 -19.10 24.14
CA ASN A 314 3.54 -18.05 23.57
C ASN A 314 3.50 -18.10 22.02
N THR A 315 4.25 -18.98 21.42
CA THR A 315 4.29 -19.21 19.97
C THR A 315 3.97 -20.67 19.61
N TYR A 316 3.30 -21.39 20.53
CA TYR A 316 2.83 -22.75 20.33
C TYR A 316 3.93 -23.71 19.84
N GLY A 317 5.15 -23.59 20.39
CA GLY A 317 6.30 -24.41 19.98
C GLY A 317 6.94 -24.03 18.63
N VAL A 318 6.59 -22.88 18.08
CA VAL A 318 7.21 -22.35 16.86
C VAL A 318 8.32 -21.36 17.19
N LEU A 319 9.53 -21.60 16.68
CA LEU A 319 10.66 -20.68 16.82
C LEU A 319 10.59 -19.63 15.71
N CYS A 320 10.14 -18.41 16.05
CA CYS A 320 9.97 -17.32 15.10
C CYS A 320 10.73 -16.04 15.47
N TYR A 321 11.20 -15.91 16.73
CA TYR A 321 11.89 -14.71 17.17
C TYR A 321 13.36 -14.96 17.50
N GLN A 322 14.21 -13.97 17.19
CA GLN A 322 15.63 -13.96 17.54
C GLN A 322 15.84 -14.10 19.05
N GLU A 323 14.99 -13.47 19.84
CA GLU A 323 14.98 -13.50 21.31
C GLU A 323 14.74 -14.90 21.85
N GLN A 324 13.88 -15.69 21.21
CA GLN A 324 13.63 -17.08 21.61
C GLN A 324 14.90 -17.92 21.46
N LEU A 325 15.63 -17.77 20.34
CA LEU A 325 16.88 -18.47 20.12
C LEU A 325 17.91 -18.12 21.19
N ALA A 326 18.09 -16.81 21.48
CA ALA A 326 19.01 -16.37 22.52
C ALA A 326 18.61 -16.89 23.92
N GLN A 327 17.31 -16.92 24.22
CA GLN A 327 16.79 -17.46 25.49
C GLN A 327 17.01 -18.96 25.60
N ILE A 328 16.74 -19.75 24.56
CA ILE A 328 16.96 -21.18 24.55
C ILE A 328 18.48 -21.50 24.68
N ALA A 329 19.34 -20.75 23.97
CA ALA A 329 20.78 -20.92 24.09
C ALA A 329 21.28 -20.67 25.54
N ARG A 330 20.65 -19.72 26.24
CA ARG A 330 20.94 -19.44 27.65
C ARG A 330 20.39 -20.52 28.60
N GLU A 331 19.10 -20.87 28.43
CA GLU A 331 18.42 -21.77 29.37
C GLU A 331 18.84 -23.24 29.21
N VAL A 332 19.11 -23.67 27.98
CA VAL A 332 19.53 -25.03 27.66
C VAL A 332 21.06 -25.14 27.62
N GLY A 333 21.73 -24.29 26.84
CA GLY A 333 23.15 -24.33 26.55
C GLY A 333 24.04 -23.57 27.52
N LYS A 334 23.49 -22.99 28.60
CA LYS A 334 24.22 -22.16 29.59
C LYS A 334 25.02 -21.00 28.99
N PHE A 335 24.55 -20.46 27.88
CA PHE A 335 25.16 -19.27 27.28
C PHE A 335 24.92 -18.06 28.17
N SER A 336 25.87 -17.13 28.21
CA SER A 336 25.58 -15.77 28.65
C SER A 336 24.66 -15.09 27.64
N LEU A 337 23.99 -14.02 28.03
CA LEU A 337 23.13 -13.27 27.15
C LEU A 337 23.86 -12.74 25.91
N SER A 338 25.08 -12.21 26.13
CA SER A 338 25.93 -11.69 25.06
C SER A 338 26.29 -12.79 24.03
N GLU A 339 26.53 -14.01 24.49
CA GLU A 339 26.82 -15.15 23.61
C GLU A 339 25.58 -15.61 22.84
N GLY A 340 24.42 -15.58 23.48
CA GLY A 340 23.13 -15.84 22.79
C GLY A 340 22.87 -14.86 21.65
N VAL A 341 23.06 -13.58 21.90
CA VAL A 341 22.93 -12.52 20.86
C VAL A 341 23.97 -12.69 19.76
N LYS A 342 25.23 -13.04 20.12
CA LYS A 342 26.28 -13.35 19.14
C LYS A 342 25.92 -14.55 18.28
N LEU A 343 25.35 -15.59 18.85
CA LEU A 343 24.87 -16.77 18.12
C LEU A 343 23.79 -16.38 17.09
N VAL A 344 22.78 -15.61 17.49
CA VAL A 344 21.76 -15.08 16.56
C VAL A 344 22.39 -14.38 15.36
N LYS A 345 23.33 -13.45 15.60
CA LYS A 345 24.02 -12.71 14.52
C LYS A 345 24.82 -13.62 13.58
N LEU A 346 25.49 -14.64 14.12
CA LEU A 346 26.30 -15.54 13.32
C LEU A 346 25.44 -16.46 12.46
N ILE A 347 24.34 -16.98 13.00
CA ILE A 347 23.41 -17.84 12.27
C ILE A 347 22.74 -17.03 11.16
N SER A 348 22.23 -15.84 11.45
CA SER A 348 21.59 -14.95 10.46
C SER A 348 22.55 -14.57 9.32
N LYS A 349 23.85 -14.43 9.60
CA LYS A 349 24.91 -14.14 8.59
C LYS A 349 25.52 -15.39 7.96
N LYS A 350 25.07 -16.60 8.31
CA LYS A 350 25.52 -17.89 7.79
C LYS A 350 27.07 -18.08 7.88
N LYS A 351 27.68 -17.64 8.98
CA LYS A 351 29.15 -17.78 9.19
C LYS A 351 29.51 -19.15 9.78
N VAL A 352 29.55 -20.18 8.93
CA VAL A 352 29.64 -21.59 9.25
C VAL A 352 30.78 -21.92 10.24
N ASP A 353 32.02 -21.48 9.99
CA ASP A 353 33.19 -21.81 10.85
C ASP A 353 33.02 -21.33 12.31
N LYS A 354 32.41 -20.15 12.49
CA LYS A 354 32.16 -19.58 13.82
C LYS A 354 30.95 -20.20 14.52
N ILE A 355 30.03 -20.74 13.76
CA ILE A 355 28.84 -21.43 14.27
C ILE A 355 29.24 -22.79 14.88
N LEU A 356 30.16 -23.52 14.24
CA LEU A 356 30.63 -24.81 14.74
C LEU A 356 31.23 -24.73 16.13
N ALA A 357 32.08 -23.72 16.39
CA ALA A 357 32.68 -23.53 17.72
C ALA A 357 31.63 -23.24 18.81
N LEU A 358 30.53 -22.53 18.45
CA LEU A 358 29.44 -22.31 19.39
C LEU A 358 28.53 -23.51 19.56
N ARG A 359 28.47 -24.43 18.57
CA ARG A 359 27.77 -25.71 18.70
C ARG A 359 28.38 -26.58 19.77
N ASP A 360 29.71 -26.74 19.75
CA ASP A 360 30.41 -27.54 20.75
C ASP A 360 30.19 -27.00 22.17
N LYS A 361 30.23 -25.68 22.32
CA LYS A 361 29.89 -25.00 23.57
C LYS A 361 28.45 -25.26 24.01
N PHE A 362 27.49 -25.16 23.07
CA PHE A 362 26.08 -25.42 23.35
C PHE A 362 25.87 -26.85 23.82
N MET A 363 26.48 -27.85 23.13
CA MET A 363 26.36 -29.24 23.49
C MET A 363 26.95 -29.54 24.87
N ALA A 364 28.11 -28.96 25.20
CA ALA A 364 28.72 -29.08 26.52
C ALA A 364 27.82 -28.48 27.62
N GLY A 365 27.29 -27.26 27.42
CA GLY A 365 26.42 -26.61 28.37
C GLY A 365 25.09 -27.34 28.54
N ALA A 366 24.53 -27.88 27.46
CA ALA A 366 23.29 -28.68 27.48
C ALA A 366 23.49 -29.97 28.29
N ASN A 367 24.59 -30.66 28.07
CA ASN A 367 24.93 -31.87 28.82
C ASN A 367 25.11 -31.57 30.33
N GLU A 368 25.85 -30.50 30.68
CA GLU A 368 25.97 -30.07 32.08
C GLU A 368 24.63 -29.69 32.72
N ASN A 369 23.68 -29.25 31.90
CA ASN A 369 22.33 -28.84 32.34
C ASN A 369 21.36 -30.04 32.45
N GLY A 370 21.79 -31.23 32.06
CA GLY A 370 21.00 -32.47 32.09
C GLY A 370 20.07 -32.64 30.88
N CYS A 371 20.30 -31.90 29.80
CA CYS A 371 19.55 -32.07 28.57
C CYS A 371 19.92 -33.39 27.87
N PRO A 372 18.94 -34.22 27.47
CA PRO A 372 19.23 -35.38 26.64
C PRO A 372 20.00 -35.00 25.35
N LYS A 373 20.96 -35.80 24.95
CA LYS A 373 21.78 -35.51 23.76
C LYS A 373 20.96 -35.35 22.51
N GLU A 374 19.96 -36.19 22.34
CA GLU A 374 19.03 -36.16 21.20
C GLU A 374 18.27 -34.83 21.14
N ASP A 375 17.77 -34.35 22.30
CA ASP A 375 17.10 -33.05 22.38
C ASP A 375 18.06 -31.89 22.11
N ALA A 376 19.25 -31.93 22.62
CA ALA A 376 20.27 -30.90 22.36
C ALA A 376 20.63 -30.81 20.85
N GLU A 377 20.78 -31.96 20.19
CA GLU A 377 21.00 -32.01 18.73
C GLU A 377 19.77 -31.48 17.94
N ALA A 378 18.58 -31.87 18.35
CA ALA A 378 17.33 -31.39 17.73
C ALA A 378 17.15 -29.86 17.89
N ILE A 379 17.46 -29.32 19.08
CA ILE A 379 17.42 -27.88 19.35
C ILE A 379 18.43 -27.14 18.46
N TRP A 380 19.66 -27.69 18.35
CA TRP A 380 20.68 -27.07 17.50
C TRP A 380 20.26 -27.06 16.02
N HIS A 381 19.75 -28.19 15.56
CA HIS A 381 19.21 -28.27 14.20
C HIS A 381 18.07 -27.29 13.96
N MET A 382 17.18 -27.12 14.93
CA MET A 382 16.13 -26.09 14.89
C MET A 382 16.72 -24.67 14.75
N PHE A 383 17.84 -24.36 15.43
CA PHE A 383 18.55 -23.08 15.27
C PHE A 383 19.09 -22.88 13.85
N GLU A 384 19.70 -23.91 13.27
CA GLU A 384 20.23 -23.84 11.90
C GLU A 384 19.16 -23.61 10.86
N VAL A 385 18.04 -24.30 10.97
CA VAL A 385 16.89 -24.16 10.06
C VAL A 385 16.24 -22.78 10.23
N ALA A 386 15.98 -22.37 11.48
CA ALA A 386 15.27 -21.14 11.78
C ALA A 386 16.10 -19.87 11.56
N GLY A 387 17.43 -19.96 11.64
CA GLY A 387 18.31 -18.79 11.66
C GLY A 387 18.23 -17.89 10.45
N GLY A 388 17.75 -18.42 9.31
CA GLY A 388 17.56 -17.64 8.08
C GLY A 388 16.31 -16.76 8.08
N TYR A 389 15.35 -16.97 9.02
CA TYR A 389 14.07 -16.30 9.01
C TYR A 389 13.60 -15.75 10.36
N LEU A 390 14.39 -15.88 11.43
CA LEU A 390 14.04 -15.32 12.74
C LEU A 390 13.84 -13.80 12.68
N PHE A 391 12.82 -13.33 13.36
CA PHE A 391 12.48 -11.92 13.38
C PHE A 391 12.77 -11.29 14.74
N ASN A 392 13.09 -10.00 14.76
CA ASN A 392 13.23 -9.25 15.98
C ASN A 392 11.85 -9.03 16.64
N LYS A 393 11.65 -9.55 17.85
CA LYS A 393 10.38 -9.50 18.55
C LYS A 393 9.99 -8.08 18.95
N SER A 394 10.96 -7.26 19.36
CA SER A 394 10.68 -5.88 19.76
C SER A 394 10.18 -5.04 18.57
N HIS A 395 10.75 -5.22 17.38
CA HIS A 395 10.25 -4.60 16.16
C HIS A 395 8.84 -5.10 15.82
N ALA A 396 8.61 -6.42 15.83
CA ALA A 396 7.28 -6.99 15.59
C ALA A 396 6.23 -6.46 16.57
N THR A 397 6.62 -6.26 17.84
CA THR A 397 5.74 -5.71 18.88
C THR A 397 5.38 -4.25 18.61
N ALA A 398 6.35 -3.40 18.27
CA ALA A 398 6.09 -1.99 17.95
C ALA A 398 5.10 -1.84 16.78
N TYR A 399 5.28 -2.67 15.75
CA TYR A 399 4.42 -2.69 14.58
C TYR A 399 3.02 -3.26 14.88
N ALA A 400 2.93 -4.30 15.69
CA ALA A 400 1.65 -4.87 16.12
C ALA A 400 0.82 -3.88 16.97
N VAL A 401 1.49 -3.15 17.87
CA VAL A 401 0.85 -2.11 18.70
C VAL A 401 0.34 -0.96 17.83
N THR A 402 1.11 -0.54 16.84
CA THR A 402 0.68 0.50 15.88
C THR A 402 -0.52 0.00 15.05
N ALA A 403 -0.48 -1.24 14.57
CA ALA A 403 -1.58 -1.87 13.84
C ALA A 403 -2.84 -1.98 14.73
N TYR A 404 -2.68 -2.42 15.98
CA TYR A 404 -3.78 -2.48 16.93
C TYR A 404 -4.44 -1.12 17.15
N ALA A 405 -3.66 -0.06 17.33
CA ALA A 405 -4.19 1.30 17.52
C ALA A 405 -5.00 1.75 16.29
N GLY A 406 -4.54 1.44 15.08
CA GLY A 406 -5.31 1.68 13.86
C GLY A 406 -6.61 0.89 13.81
N ALA A 407 -6.55 -0.40 14.16
CA ALA A 407 -7.73 -1.27 14.22
C ALA A 407 -8.71 -0.84 15.32
N TYR A 408 -8.22 -0.35 16.46
CA TYR A 408 -9.04 0.21 17.54
C TYR A 408 -9.84 1.44 17.07
N LEU A 409 -9.18 2.38 16.41
CA LEU A 409 -9.83 3.56 15.84
C LEU A 409 -10.86 3.16 14.78
N LYS A 410 -10.53 2.19 13.94
CA LYS A 410 -11.44 1.68 12.91
C LYS A 410 -12.67 0.99 13.50
N ALA A 411 -12.49 0.17 14.53
CA ALA A 411 -13.57 -0.58 15.18
C ALA A 411 -14.51 0.30 16.01
N ASN A 412 -13.97 1.34 16.65
CA ASN A 412 -14.73 2.19 17.59
C ASN A 412 -15.15 3.53 17.00
N TYR A 413 -14.43 4.06 16.00
CA TYR A 413 -14.67 5.36 15.35
C TYR A 413 -14.55 5.25 13.83
N PRO A 414 -15.33 4.37 13.18
CA PRO A 414 -15.14 4.05 11.77
C PRO A 414 -15.26 5.26 10.84
N THR A 415 -16.21 6.17 11.10
CA THR A 415 -16.37 7.37 10.26
C THR A 415 -15.13 8.28 10.30
N ALA A 416 -14.53 8.50 11.47
CA ALA A 416 -13.28 9.25 11.59
C ALA A 416 -12.12 8.53 10.91
N PHE A 417 -12.00 7.22 11.11
CA PHE A 417 -10.97 6.40 10.48
C PHE A 417 -11.06 6.43 8.96
N TYR A 418 -12.24 6.17 8.39
CA TYR A 418 -12.41 6.16 6.93
C TYR A 418 -12.26 7.53 6.29
N THR A 419 -12.63 8.61 6.98
CA THR A 419 -12.36 9.98 6.51
C THR A 419 -10.86 10.18 6.26
N ILE A 420 -10.03 9.82 7.22
CA ILE A 420 -8.57 9.96 7.09
C ILE A 420 -8.00 8.92 6.12
N ALA A 421 -8.47 7.67 6.16
CA ALA A 421 -8.03 6.62 5.25
C ALA A 421 -8.23 7.04 3.78
N LEU A 422 -9.41 7.55 3.43
CA LEU A 422 -9.72 8.04 2.09
C LEU A 422 -8.88 9.27 1.70
N GLN A 423 -8.58 10.15 2.64
CA GLN A 423 -7.75 11.32 2.37
C GLN A 423 -6.32 10.95 1.96
N TRP A 424 -5.76 9.91 2.58
CA TRP A 424 -4.40 9.42 2.31
C TRP A 424 -4.33 8.36 1.23
N ALA A 425 -5.47 7.76 0.84
CA ALA A 425 -5.53 6.69 -0.14
C ALA A 425 -5.10 7.15 -1.54
N LYS A 426 -4.41 6.27 -2.26
CA LYS A 426 -4.20 6.41 -3.69
C LYS A 426 -5.49 6.04 -4.45
N ASP A 427 -5.60 6.46 -5.70
CA ASP A 427 -6.81 6.25 -6.50
C ASP A 427 -7.16 4.76 -6.68
N ASP A 428 -6.16 3.90 -6.76
CA ASP A 428 -6.33 2.44 -6.88
C ASP A 428 -6.74 1.75 -5.58
N GLU A 429 -6.52 2.38 -4.42
CA GLU A 429 -6.89 1.85 -3.09
C GLU A 429 -8.34 2.19 -2.71
N ILE A 430 -8.89 3.28 -3.27
CA ILE A 430 -10.21 3.83 -2.91
C ILE A 430 -11.33 2.81 -3.07
N PRO A 431 -11.49 2.09 -4.20
CA PRO A 431 -12.60 1.15 -4.37
C PRO A 431 -12.63 0.07 -3.29
N THR A 432 -11.47 -0.45 -2.90
CA THR A 432 -11.36 -1.48 -1.86
C THR A 432 -11.71 -0.93 -0.48
N LEU A 433 -11.27 0.30 -0.17
CA LEU A 433 -11.64 0.98 1.08
C LEU A 433 -13.14 1.24 1.18
N MET A 434 -13.78 1.70 0.08
CA MET A 434 -15.20 1.97 0.03
C MET A 434 -16.02 0.68 0.21
N SER A 435 -15.62 -0.40 -0.47
CA SER A 435 -16.29 -1.69 -0.36
C SER A 435 -16.22 -2.24 1.08
N GLU A 436 -15.06 -2.16 1.73
CA GLU A 436 -14.95 -2.58 3.11
C GLU A 436 -15.72 -1.67 4.08
N MET A 437 -15.69 -0.36 3.88
CA MET A 437 -16.43 0.61 4.67
C MET A 437 -17.94 0.31 4.69
N GLU A 438 -18.53 -0.05 3.54
CA GLU A 438 -19.93 -0.45 3.42
C GLU A 438 -20.27 -1.71 4.19
N LEU A 439 -19.29 -2.64 4.37
CA LEU A 439 -19.49 -3.92 5.07
C LEU A 439 -19.35 -3.80 6.59
N CYS A 440 -18.55 -2.89 7.08
CA CYS A 440 -18.16 -2.86 8.49
C CYS A 440 -18.46 -1.54 9.21
N SER A 441 -19.14 -0.58 8.56
CA SER A 441 -19.46 0.71 9.17
C SER A 441 -20.77 1.30 8.67
N GLU A 442 -21.29 2.29 9.39
CA GLU A 442 -22.45 3.09 8.97
C GLU A 442 -22.05 4.32 8.13
N ALA A 443 -20.76 4.53 7.94
CA ALA A 443 -20.24 5.66 7.16
C ALA A 443 -20.69 5.55 5.69
N LYS A 444 -21.08 6.68 5.10
CA LYS A 444 -21.57 6.74 3.71
C LYS A 444 -20.82 7.83 2.96
N ILE A 445 -20.30 7.46 1.80
CA ILE A 445 -19.78 8.46 0.87
C ILE A 445 -20.94 9.09 0.12
N VAL A 446 -20.93 10.42 0.07
CA VAL A 446 -21.87 11.21 -0.73
C VAL A 446 -21.11 11.92 -1.87
N PRO A 447 -21.77 12.12 -3.02
CA PRO A 447 -21.19 12.86 -4.14
C PRO A 447 -20.68 14.25 -3.71
N PRO A 448 -19.75 14.84 -4.48
CA PRO A 448 -19.28 16.19 -4.17
C PRO A 448 -20.41 17.21 -4.30
N ASP A 449 -20.47 18.17 -3.38
CA ASP A 449 -21.39 19.29 -3.33
C ASP A 449 -20.59 20.59 -3.37
N ILE A 450 -20.92 21.49 -4.30
CA ILE A 450 -20.16 22.73 -4.49
C ILE A 450 -20.18 23.63 -3.25
N ASN A 451 -21.23 23.54 -2.42
CA ASN A 451 -21.40 24.33 -1.22
C ASN A 451 -20.85 23.66 0.06
N VAL A 452 -20.56 22.36 0.02
CA VAL A 452 -20.10 21.61 1.21
C VAL A 452 -18.66 21.09 1.04
N SER A 453 -18.37 20.46 -0.10
CA SER A 453 -17.11 19.78 -0.34
C SER A 453 -15.90 20.70 -0.23
N GLY A 454 -14.82 20.19 0.35
CA GLY A 454 -13.55 20.89 0.55
C GLY A 454 -12.44 20.42 -0.40
N GLY A 455 -11.24 20.96 -0.19
CA GLY A 455 -10.02 20.46 -0.80
C GLY A 455 -9.60 19.10 -0.24
N THR A 456 -10.09 18.76 0.96
CA THR A 456 -10.03 17.44 1.59
C THR A 456 -11.45 16.89 1.77
N PHE A 457 -11.58 15.67 2.27
CA PHE A 457 -12.89 15.13 2.61
C PHE A 457 -13.49 15.91 3.78
N ILE A 458 -14.72 16.33 3.64
CA ILE A 458 -15.52 16.96 4.68
C ILE A 458 -16.52 15.92 5.19
N THR A 459 -16.62 15.78 6.52
CA THR A 459 -17.44 14.73 7.13
C THR A 459 -18.45 15.34 8.09
N ASP A 460 -19.70 14.98 7.89
CA ASP A 460 -20.77 15.16 8.86
C ASP A 460 -20.81 13.94 9.79
N TYR A 461 -20.30 14.12 10.99
CA TYR A 461 -20.17 13.05 11.98
C TYR A 461 -21.49 12.72 12.69
N GLU A 462 -22.50 13.56 12.60
CA GLU A 462 -23.83 13.29 13.16
C GLU A 462 -24.59 12.30 12.25
N THR A 463 -24.49 12.48 10.93
CA THR A 463 -25.15 11.62 9.95
C THR A 463 -24.23 10.57 9.31
N ASN A 464 -22.97 10.48 9.74
CA ASN A 464 -21.94 9.60 9.20
C ASN A 464 -21.74 9.74 7.68
N LYS A 465 -21.86 10.97 7.13
CA LYS A 465 -21.70 11.26 5.70
C LYS A 465 -20.34 11.86 5.41
N ILE A 466 -19.59 11.24 4.51
CA ILE A 466 -18.30 11.71 4.02
C ILE A 466 -18.50 12.32 2.64
N PHE A 467 -18.41 13.64 2.53
CA PHE A 467 -18.53 14.37 1.27
C PHE A 467 -17.25 14.22 0.46
N TRP A 468 -17.41 13.83 -0.80
CA TRP A 468 -16.28 13.64 -1.71
C TRP A 468 -15.53 14.96 -1.92
N SER A 469 -14.19 14.88 -1.86
CA SER A 469 -13.32 16.04 -2.00
C SER A 469 -13.33 16.61 -3.43
N LEU A 470 -13.37 17.94 -3.56
CA LEU A 470 -13.22 18.61 -4.85
C LEU A 470 -11.86 18.34 -5.49
N SER A 471 -10.80 18.20 -4.70
CA SER A 471 -9.44 17.89 -5.23
C SER A 471 -9.33 16.50 -5.87
N ARG A 472 -10.28 15.60 -5.60
CA ARG A 472 -10.38 14.28 -6.23
C ARG A 472 -11.11 14.29 -7.56
N ILE A 473 -11.69 15.41 -7.95
CA ILE A 473 -12.32 15.57 -9.25
C ILE A 473 -11.21 15.72 -10.30
N LYS A 474 -11.23 14.86 -11.30
CA LYS A 474 -10.22 14.82 -12.35
C LYS A 474 -10.02 16.18 -13.00
N MET A 475 -8.77 16.58 -13.16
CA MET A 475 -8.31 17.88 -13.69
C MET A 475 -8.53 19.09 -12.77
N LEU A 476 -9.26 18.98 -11.68
CA LEU A 476 -9.42 20.08 -10.73
C LEU A 476 -8.22 20.11 -9.76
N GLY A 477 -7.18 20.86 -10.11
CA GLY A 477 -5.98 20.99 -9.29
C GLY A 477 -6.19 21.83 -8.03
N ALA A 478 -5.23 21.77 -7.09
CA ALA A 478 -5.29 22.44 -5.79
C ALA A 478 -5.63 23.94 -5.89
N LYS A 479 -4.97 24.68 -6.77
CA LYS A 479 -5.22 26.13 -6.97
C LYS A 479 -6.66 26.45 -7.38
N ALA A 480 -7.25 25.65 -8.27
CA ALA A 480 -8.64 25.85 -8.70
C ALA A 480 -9.62 25.51 -7.57
N THR A 481 -9.32 24.45 -6.81
CA THR A 481 -10.11 24.04 -5.63
C THR A 481 -10.07 25.13 -4.55
N GLU A 482 -8.90 25.61 -4.18
CA GLU A 482 -8.72 26.69 -3.21
C GLU A 482 -9.45 27.97 -3.61
N TRP A 483 -9.41 28.33 -4.89
CA TRP A 483 -10.12 29.49 -5.42
C TRP A 483 -11.62 29.37 -5.23
N ILE A 484 -12.21 28.22 -5.53
CA ILE A 484 -13.65 27.97 -5.35
C ILE A 484 -14.03 28.03 -3.87
N ILE A 485 -13.25 27.40 -3.00
CA ILE A 485 -13.50 27.36 -1.57
C ILE A 485 -13.38 28.75 -0.96
N ASN A 486 -12.36 29.52 -1.31
CA ASN A 486 -12.15 30.87 -0.81
C ASN A 486 -13.29 31.81 -1.24
N GLU A 487 -13.73 31.73 -2.50
CA GLU A 487 -14.88 32.52 -2.98
C GLU A 487 -16.18 32.20 -2.18
N ARG A 488 -16.37 30.88 -1.91
CA ARG A 488 -17.50 30.43 -1.09
C ARG A 488 -17.40 30.92 0.37
N ASN A 489 -16.23 30.81 0.97
CA ASN A 489 -16.03 31.23 2.37
C ASN A 489 -16.20 32.74 2.58
N VAL A 490 -15.80 33.54 1.59
CA VAL A 490 -15.89 35.01 1.68
C VAL A 490 -17.31 35.52 1.40
N ARG A 491 -18.02 34.89 0.46
CA ARG A 491 -19.32 35.44 -0.05
C ARG A 491 -20.51 34.51 0.12
N GLY A 492 -20.36 33.47 0.90
CA GLY A 492 -21.41 32.48 1.16
C GLY A 492 -21.66 31.49 0.03
N GLU A 493 -22.65 30.66 0.21
CA GLU A 493 -23.01 29.58 -0.71
C GLU A 493 -23.35 30.11 -2.12
N PHE A 494 -23.13 29.24 -3.11
CA PHE A 494 -23.56 29.47 -4.49
C PHE A 494 -25.06 29.12 -4.61
N SER A 495 -25.83 29.98 -5.22
CA SER A 495 -27.28 29.80 -5.38
C SER A 495 -27.69 29.12 -6.68
N SER A 496 -26.82 29.12 -7.69
CA SER A 496 -27.02 28.45 -8.99
C SER A 496 -25.69 28.31 -9.74
N ILE A 497 -25.68 27.57 -10.85
CA ILE A 497 -24.54 27.48 -11.76
C ILE A 497 -24.17 28.84 -12.36
N GLU A 498 -25.15 29.65 -12.69
CA GLU A 498 -24.94 31.01 -13.23
C GLU A 498 -24.28 31.90 -12.17
N ASN A 499 -24.77 31.87 -10.92
CA ASN A 499 -24.18 32.61 -9.81
C ASN A 499 -22.72 32.17 -9.55
N PHE A 500 -22.46 30.85 -9.61
CA PHE A 500 -21.11 30.32 -9.51
C PHE A 500 -20.22 30.89 -10.62
N ILE A 501 -20.64 30.81 -11.87
CA ILE A 501 -19.85 31.29 -13.02
C ILE A 501 -19.62 32.81 -12.92
N GLU A 502 -20.62 33.58 -12.59
CA GLU A 502 -20.47 35.01 -12.39
C GLU A 502 -19.42 35.34 -11.34
N ARG A 503 -19.49 34.69 -10.18
CA ARG A 503 -18.58 34.93 -9.04
C ARG A 503 -17.16 34.47 -9.33
N ILE A 504 -16.99 33.27 -9.87
CA ILE A 504 -15.67 32.69 -10.15
C ILE A 504 -14.92 33.38 -11.30
N PHE A 505 -15.66 33.79 -12.35
CA PHE A 505 -15.06 34.38 -13.56
C PHE A 505 -15.17 35.92 -13.63
N ARG A 506 -15.51 36.60 -12.55
CA ARG A 506 -15.63 38.08 -12.49
C ARG A 506 -14.52 38.82 -13.22
N TYR A 507 -13.29 38.37 -13.13
CA TYR A 507 -12.14 38.99 -13.78
C TYR A 507 -12.15 38.85 -15.31
N LYS A 508 -12.72 37.78 -15.84
CA LYS A 508 -12.92 37.63 -17.30
C LYS A 508 -14.03 38.50 -17.84
N LEU A 509 -15.04 38.78 -17.04
CA LEU A 509 -16.22 39.55 -17.41
C LEU A 509 -16.04 41.07 -17.18
N LYS A 510 -14.82 41.56 -16.88
CA LYS A 510 -14.47 42.95 -16.61
C LYS A 510 -15.24 43.63 -15.46
N LEU A 511 -15.87 42.89 -14.56
CA LEU A 511 -16.72 43.41 -13.50
C LEU A 511 -16.00 43.86 -12.23
N TYR A 512 -14.75 43.43 -11.98
CA TYR A 512 -13.95 43.88 -10.83
C TYR A 512 -12.45 43.92 -11.13
N LYS A 513 -11.77 44.92 -10.58
CA LYS A 513 -10.37 45.25 -10.90
C LYS A 513 -9.33 44.58 -9.94
N TYR A 514 -9.74 44.14 -8.77
CA TYR A 514 -8.78 43.67 -7.74
C TYR A 514 -9.33 42.53 -6.91
N TRP A 515 -8.60 41.44 -6.81
CA TRP A 515 -8.57 40.56 -5.64
C TRP A 515 -7.30 40.95 -4.89
N ASP A 516 -7.48 41.51 -3.72
CA ASP A 516 -6.34 41.83 -2.83
C ASP A 516 -5.84 40.49 -2.27
N ASP A 517 -4.71 40.01 -2.77
CA ASP A 517 -3.85 39.11 -2.05
C ASP A 517 -3.20 39.94 -0.95
N PRO A 518 -3.47 39.72 0.35
CA PRO A 518 -2.90 40.49 1.44
C PRO A 518 -1.36 40.45 1.41
N ASP A 519 -0.76 39.40 0.84
CA ASP A 519 0.68 39.20 0.78
C ASP A 519 1.31 39.74 -0.50
N ASN A 520 0.51 40.05 -1.55
CA ASN A 520 1.03 40.59 -2.81
C ASN A 520 0.00 41.43 -3.60
N PRO A 521 -0.28 42.68 -3.17
CA PRO A 521 -1.34 43.52 -3.70
C PRO A 521 -1.11 43.98 -5.17
N ASN A 522 0.02 43.64 -5.80
CA ASN A 522 0.40 44.10 -7.12
C ASN A 522 0.33 43.01 -8.22
N GLU A 523 0.08 41.76 -7.90
CA GLU A 523 -0.11 40.71 -8.91
C GLU A 523 -1.60 40.41 -9.12
N ALA A 524 -2.12 40.80 -10.29
CA ALA A 524 -3.42 40.34 -10.78
C ALA A 524 -3.38 38.83 -11.02
N THR A 525 -3.71 38.03 -10.01
CA THR A 525 -3.73 36.58 -10.12
C THR A 525 -4.81 36.13 -11.11
N LYS A 526 -4.39 35.48 -12.18
CA LYS A 526 -5.27 34.95 -13.20
C LYS A 526 -6.14 33.84 -12.59
N CYS A 527 -7.47 33.93 -12.71
CA CYS A 527 -8.39 32.87 -12.25
C CYS A 527 -7.93 31.49 -12.75
N PRO A 528 -7.62 30.54 -11.85
CA PRO A 528 -7.14 29.22 -12.21
C PRO A 528 -8.26 28.29 -12.72
N VAL A 529 -9.53 28.67 -12.54
CA VAL A 529 -10.68 27.91 -13.00
C VAL A 529 -10.96 28.20 -14.49
N ASN A 530 -11.32 27.18 -15.25
CA ASN A 530 -11.66 27.29 -16.66
C ASN A 530 -12.92 26.47 -17.01
N ALA A 531 -13.42 26.59 -18.23
CA ALA A 531 -14.64 25.91 -18.68
C ALA A 531 -14.58 24.37 -18.52
N ARG A 532 -13.41 23.76 -18.69
CA ARG A 532 -13.23 22.32 -18.48
C ARG A 532 -13.44 21.92 -17.01
N HIS A 533 -12.94 22.74 -16.08
CA HIS A 533 -13.17 22.53 -14.64
C HIS A 533 -14.68 22.62 -14.33
N VAL A 534 -15.39 23.60 -14.86
CA VAL A 534 -16.85 23.73 -14.66
C VAL A 534 -17.59 22.51 -15.20
N ARG A 535 -17.23 22.05 -16.39
CA ARG A 535 -17.78 20.82 -16.95
C ARG A 535 -17.55 19.60 -16.04
N HIS A 536 -16.35 19.40 -15.52
CA HIS A 536 -16.05 18.29 -14.63
C HIS A 536 -16.81 18.39 -13.30
N LEU A 537 -16.95 19.57 -12.75
CA LEU A 537 -17.78 19.80 -11.56
C LEU A 537 -19.26 19.43 -11.81
N ILE A 538 -19.82 19.80 -12.96
CA ILE A 538 -21.21 19.44 -13.33
C ILE A 538 -21.33 17.92 -13.51
N LEU A 539 -20.44 17.31 -14.27
CA LEU A 539 -20.48 15.88 -14.56
C LEU A 539 -20.25 15.02 -13.29
N SER A 540 -19.50 15.51 -12.30
CA SER A 540 -19.31 14.84 -11.01
C SER A 540 -20.50 14.98 -10.05
N GLY A 541 -21.49 15.84 -10.36
CA GLY A 541 -22.68 16.05 -9.55
C GLY A 541 -22.58 17.18 -8.53
N CYS A 542 -21.53 18.01 -8.57
CA CYS A 542 -21.34 19.10 -7.62
C CYS A 542 -22.51 20.10 -7.55
N PHE A 543 -23.26 20.26 -8.63
CA PHE A 543 -24.38 21.22 -8.74
C PHE A 543 -25.75 20.59 -8.60
N ASP A 544 -25.85 19.26 -8.47
CA ASP A 544 -27.14 18.56 -8.43
C ASP A 544 -28.07 19.14 -7.36
N LYS A 545 -27.56 19.37 -6.15
CA LYS A 545 -28.32 19.92 -5.04
C LYS A 545 -28.69 21.38 -5.24
N VAL A 546 -27.76 22.19 -5.72
CA VAL A 546 -27.99 23.65 -5.95
C VAL A 546 -29.00 23.90 -7.06
N GLU A 547 -28.98 23.06 -8.10
CA GLU A 547 -29.90 23.15 -9.25
C GLU A 547 -31.17 22.31 -9.04
N ASN A 548 -31.35 21.69 -7.86
CA ASN A 548 -32.48 20.81 -7.54
C ASN A 548 -32.66 19.65 -8.54
N ALA A 549 -31.61 19.16 -9.12
CA ALA A 549 -31.65 18.04 -10.07
C ALA A 549 -32.13 16.75 -9.38
N GLN A 550 -33.23 16.20 -9.85
CA GLN A 550 -33.84 14.98 -9.35
C GLN A 550 -33.22 13.73 -10.00
N SER A 551 -32.45 13.93 -11.05
CA SER A 551 -31.86 12.87 -11.85
C SER A 551 -30.53 13.31 -12.47
N VAL A 552 -29.61 12.38 -12.60
CA VAL A 552 -28.31 12.61 -13.26
C VAL A 552 -28.44 13.06 -14.73
N ILE A 553 -29.56 12.77 -15.39
CA ILE A 553 -29.84 13.23 -16.76
C ILE A 553 -29.97 14.74 -16.82
N GLU A 554 -30.52 15.38 -15.77
CA GLU A 554 -30.72 16.82 -15.71
C GLU A 554 -29.41 17.62 -15.70
N ARG A 555 -28.29 16.97 -15.48
CA ARG A 555 -26.95 17.57 -15.63
C ARG A 555 -26.70 18.09 -17.05
N TYR A 556 -27.38 17.55 -18.06
CA TYR A 556 -27.31 18.11 -19.43
C TYR A 556 -27.82 19.54 -19.47
N ALA A 557 -28.97 19.81 -18.86
CA ALA A 557 -29.54 21.17 -18.79
C ALA A 557 -28.63 22.13 -17.99
N ILE A 558 -28.01 21.65 -16.89
CA ILE A 558 -27.04 22.45 -16.13
C ILE A 558 -25.82 22.78 -17.00
N LEU A 559 -25.37 21.81 -17.81
CA LEU A 559 -24.24 22.01 -18.72
C LEU A 559 -24.58 23.02 -19.85
N GLU A 560 -25.79 22.98 -20.38
CA GLU A 560 -26.28 23.98 -21.37
C GLU A 560 -26.30 25.40 -20.80
N LYS A 561 -26.78 25.59 -19.56
CA LYS A 561 -26.68 26.85 -18.85
C LYS A 561 -25.25 27.35 -18.74
N ALA A 562 -24.33 26.46 -18.29
CA ALA A 562 -22.91 26.79 -18.17
C ALA A 562 -22.27 27.13 -19.53
N ALA A 563 -22.61 26.38 -20.57
CA ALA A 563 -22.13 26.60 -21.93
C ALA A 563 -22.54 27.98 -22.47
N LYS A 564 -23.79 28.36 -22.23
CA LYS A 564 -24.33 29.69 -22.59
C LYS A 564 -23.59 30.81 -21.85
N CYS A 565 -23.34 30.67 -20.56
CA CYS A 565 -22.65 31.68 -19.75
C CYS A 565 -21.18 31.86 -20.12
N LEU A 566 -20.47 30.76 -20.45
CA LEU A 566 -19.03 30.74 -20.72
C LEU A 566 -18.67 30.79 -22.21
N GLY A 567 -19.66 30.68 -23.11
CA GLY A 567 -19.49 30.75 -24.56
C GLY A 567 -18.72 29.55 -25.13
N PHE A 568 -18.96 28.32 -24.65
CA PHE A 568 -18.40 27.09 -25.23
C PHE A 568 -19.50 26.21 -25.84
N GLU A 569 -19.12 25.38 -26.81
CA GLU A 569 -19.99 24.38 -27.40
C GLU A 569 -19.89 23.03 -26.71
N ILE A 570 -21.03 22.35 -26.56
CA ILE A 570 -21.06 20.97 -26.09
C ILE A 570 -20.85 20.06 -27.30
N SER A 571 -19.67 19.46 -27.38
CA SER A 571 -19.31 18.59 -28.50
C SER A 571 -20.13 17.30 -28.49
N GLU A 572 -20.65 16.89 -29.65
CA GLU A 572 -21.32 15.61 -29.85
C GLU A 572 -20.37 14.38 -29.55
N LYS A 573 -19.06 14.56 -29.75
CA LYS A 573 -18.09 13.55 -29.39
C LYS A 573 -18.01 13.30 -27.88
N ASP A 574 -18.33 14.34 -27.09
CA ASP A 574 -18.27 14.26 -25.64
C ASP A 574 -19.60 13.81 -25.03
N ILE A 575 -20.73 14.25 -25.61
CA ILE A 575 -22.07 13.90 -25.16
C ILE A 575 -22.93 13.61 -26.38
N PRO A 576 -22.89 12.37 -26.88
CA PRO A 576 -23.72 11.95 -28.02
C PRO A 576 -25.22 12.14 -27.77
N GLU A 577 -25.95 12.53 -28.80
CA GLU A 577 -27.38 12.89 -28.68
C GLU A 577 -28.23 11.72 -28.19
N ASP A 578 -27.94 10.52 -28.66
CA ASP A 578 -28.62 9.28 -28.29
C ASP A 578 -28.34 8.85 -26.82
N LEU A 579 -27.29 9.37 -26.19
CA LEU A 579 -26.92 9.10 -24.81
C LEU A 579 -27.38 10.17 -23.82
N ARG A 580 -27.83 11.34 -24.26
CA ARG A 580 -28.25 12.44 -23.39
C ARG A 580 -29.33 12.05 -22.38
N ASN A 581 -30.23 11.16 -22.77
CA ASN A 581 -31.33 10.66 -21.94
C ASN A 581 -31.04 9.29 -21.28
N LYS A 582 -29.78 8.85 -21.26
CA LYS A 582 -29.39 7.57 -20.66
C LYS A 582 -28.76 7.76 -19.31
N HIS A 583 -29.41 7.30 -18.24
CA HIS A 583 -28.90 7.37 -16.87
C HIS A 583 -27.50 6.79 -16.73
N TYR A 584 -27.23 5.62 -17.33
CA TYR A 584 -25.94 4.94 -17.21
C TYR A 584 -24.80 5.80 -17.79
N PHE A 585 -25.01 6.54 -18.85
CA PHE A 585 -24.01 7.42 -19.44
C PHE A 585 -23.54 8.47 -18.43
N TRP A 586 -24.46 9.18 -17.80
CA TRP A 586 -24.13 10.22 -16.80
C TRP A 586 -23.48 9.63 -15.55
N SER A 587 -23.94 8.47 -15.09
CA SER A 587 -23.31 7.75 -13.97
C SER A 587 -21.89 7.30 -14.30
N GLN A 588 -21.64 6.81 -15.53
CA GLN A 588 -20.30 6.50 -16.00
C GLN A 588 -19.42 7.75 -16.09
N GLN A 589 -19.93 8.87 -16.60
CA GLN A 589 -19.19 10.14 -16.61
C GLN A 589 -18.81 10.58 -15.18
N GLN A 590 -19.73 10.47 -14.25
CA GLN A 590 -19.46 10.77 -12.84
C GLN A 590 -18.33 9.89 -12.29
N ILE A 591 -18.41 8.59 -12.47
CA ILE A 591 -17.38 7.65 -12.01
C ILE A 591 -16.02 7.93 -12.69
N ALA A 592 -16.01 8.18 -14.00
CA ALA A 592 -14.78 8.46 -14.73
C ALA A 592 -14.08 9.75 -14.29
N ILE A 593 -14.84 10.71 -13.77
CA ILE A 593 -14.34 12.04 -13.39
C ILE A 593 -14.04 12.14 -11.89
N SER A 594 -14.91 11.60 -11.05
CA SER A 594 -14.79 11.71 -9.59
C SER A 594 -14.29 10.43 -8.92
N GLY A 595 -14.30 9.28 -9.61
CA GLY A 595 -14.00 7.98 -9.03
C GLY A 595 -15.14 7.37 -8.22
N ILE A 596 -16.24 8.11 -8.03
CA ILE A 596 -17.42 7.64 -7.29
C ILE A 596 -18.71 7.85 -8.10
N GLY A 597 -19.69 7.04 -7.79
CA GLY A 597 -21.03 7.09 -8.38
C GLY A 597 -21.69 5.73 -8.24
N ALA A 598 -23.01 5.71 -8.39
CA ALA A 598 -23.78 4.49 -8.42
C ALA A 598 -24.41 4.31 -9.79
N ILE A 599 -24.23 3.14 -10.37
CA ILE A 599 -24.91 2.73 -11.59
C ILE A 599 -26.01 1.76 -11.17
N ASP A 600 -27.24 2.01 -11.60
CA ASP A 600 -28.32 1.07 -11.43
C ASP A 600 -28.21 -0.05 -12.48
N TYR A 601 -27.30 -0.98 -12.21
CA TYR A 601 -27.03 -2.13 -13.08
C TYR A 601 -28.27 -3.00 -13.32
N LYS A 602 -29.15 -3.08 -12.31
CA LYS A 602 -30.40 -3.84 -12.43
C LYS A 602 -31.34 -3.22 -13.46
N ARG A 603 -31.50 -1.90 -13.42
CA ARG A 603 -32.32 -1.16 -14.38
C ARG A 603 -31.74 -1.26 -15.79
N ILE A 604 -30.40 -1.20 -15.93
CA ILE A 604 -29.74 -1.38 -17.23
C ILE A 604 -30.04 -2.79 -17.79
N TYR A 605 -29.86 -3.82 -16.96
CA TYR A 605 -30.18 -5.18 -17.34
C TYR A 605 -31.65 -5.36 -17.70
N ASP A 606 -32.55 -4.80 -16.90
CA ASP A 606 -34.00 -4.93 -17.12
C ASP A 606 -34.47 -4.30 -18.43
N ASN A 607 -33.80 -3.26 -18.89
CA ASN A 607 -34.08 -2.54 -20.14
C ASN A 607 -33.23 -3.03 -21.33
N SER A 608 -32.37 -4.05 -21.16
CA SER A 608 -31.50 -4.55 -22.21
C SER A 608 -32.19 -5.59 -23.11
N GLU A 609 -31.70 -5.72 -24.33
CA GLU A 609 -32.08 -6.78 -25.27
C GLU A 609 -31.61 -8.18 -24.82
N ALA A 610 -30.61 -8.23 -23.91
CA ALA A 610 -30.10 -9.45 -23.36
C ALA A 610 -31.07 -10.12 -22.36
N LYS A 611 -31.89 -9.34 -21.62
CA LYS A 611 -32.79 -9.88 -20.60
C LYS A 611 -33.79 -10.92 -21.13
N PRO A 612 -34.51 -10.70 -22.25
CA PRO A 612 -35.41 -11.74 -22.79
C PRO A 612 -34.69 -13.03 -23.15
N LYS A 613 -33.44 -12.92 -23.63
CA LYS A 613 -32.62 -14.05 -24.08
C LYS A 613 -32.05 -14.85 -22.90
N ILE A 614 -31.86 -14.21 -21.74
CA ILE A 614 -31.30 -14.80 -20.51
C ILE A 614 -32.42 -15.30 -19.57
N LYS A 615 -33.65 -14.76 -19.67
CA LYS A 615 -34.78 -15.09 -18.80
C LYS A 615 -35.01 -16.62 -18.71
N GLY A 616 -35.11 -17.13 -17.49
CA GLY A 616 -35.30 -18.54 -17.19
C GLY A 616 -34.01 -19.41 -17.26
N LYS A 617 -32.88 -18.83 -17.68
CA LYS A 617 -31.58 -19.56 -17.76
C LYS A 617 -30.61 -19.19 -16.65
N ALA A 618 -30.74 -17.98 -16.09
CA ALA A 618 -29.90 -17.46 -15.03
C ALA A 618 -30.69 -16.50 -14.13
N SER A 619 -30.37 -16.46 -12.85
CA SER A 619 -30.92 -15.51 -11.90
C SER A 619 -30.09 -14.22 -11.88
N TRP A 620 -30.75 -13.06 -11.71
CA TRP A 620 -30.04 -11.81 -11.54
C TRP A 620 -29.20 -11.82 -10.26
N ALA A 621 -27.94 -11.37 -10.34
CA ALA A 621 -27.08 -11.18 -9.19
C ALA A 621 -26.22 -9.91 -9.32
N LEU A 622 -25.93 -9.28 -8.18
CA LEU A 622 -24.89 -8.26 -8.05
C LEU A 622 -23.53 -8.93 -7.81
N LEU A 623 -22.44 -8.32 -8.26
CA LEU A 623 -21.08 -8.87 -8.06
C LEU A 623 -20.74 -9.09 -6.58
N LYS A 624 -21.21 -8.23 -5.68
CA LYS A 624 -21.03 -8.40 -4.23
C LYS A 624 -21.68 -9.69 -3.71
N ASN A 625 -22.82 -10.06 -4.25
CA ASN A 625 -23.57 -11.23 -3.76
C ASN A 625 -22.94 -12.54 -4.21
N ILE A 626 -22.24 -12.55 -5.36
CA ILE A 626 -21.61 -13.79 -5.86
C ILE A 626 -20.43 -14.25 -5.02
N GLN A 627 -19.89 -13.40 -4.13
CA GLN A 627 -18.83 -13.79 -3.20
C GLN A 627 -19.34 -14.68 -2.05
N ASP A 628 -20.66 -14.72 -1.83
CA ASP A 628 -21.27 -15.66 -0.88
C ASP A 628 -21.01 -17.10 -1.37
N PRO A 629 -20.53 -18.01 -0.51
CA PRO A 629 -20.31 -19.43 -0.84
C PRO A 629 -21.51 -20.11 -1.47
N ASP A 630 -22.73 -19.73 -1.09
CA ASP A 630 -23.97 -20.27 -1.62
C ASP A 630 -24.14 -20.03 -3.14
N TYR A 631 -23.37 -19.12 -3.73
CA TYR A 631 -23.42 -18.88 -5.16
C TYR A 631 -22.54 -19.82 -5.98
N ASP A 632 -21.63 -20.56 -5.37
CA ASP A 632 -20.79 -21.51 -6.13
C ASP A 632 -21.62 -22.51 -6.92
N GLY A 633 -21.26 -22.70 -8.17
CA GLY A 633 -22.01 -23.56 -9.12
C GLY A 633 -23.26 -22.93 -9.73
N LYS A 634 -23.82 -21.84 -9.15
CA LYS A 634 -25.01 -21.18 -9.69
C LYS A 634 -24.77 -20.42 -10.99
N ARG A 635 -25.81 -20.34 -11.81
CA ARG A 635 -25.81 -19.55 -13.02
C ARG A 635 -26.47 -18.20 -12.76
N VAL A 636 -25.73 -17.13 -13.01
CA VAL A 636 -26.16 -15.76 -12.74
C VAL A 636 -26.20 -14.90 -14.01
N ALA A 637 -27.16 -13.99 -14.05
CA ALA A 637 -27.18 -12.90 -15.02
C ALA A 637 -26.55 -11.66 -14.38
N ILE A 638 -25.60 -11.06 -15.04
CA ILE A 638 -24.87 -9.88 -14.57
C ILE A 638 -24.88 -8.76 -15.60
N CYS A 639 -24.73 -7.54 -15.10
CA CYS A 639 -24.42 -6.34 -15.86
C CYS A 639 -23.30 -5.61 -15.14
N ALA A 640 -22.13 -5.46 -15.76
CA ALA A 640 -20.96 -4.89 -15.10
C ALA A 640 -20.04 -4.16 -16.07
N ASN A 641 -19.24 -3.20 -15.59
CA ASN A 641 -18.22 -2.53 -16.40
C ASN A 641 -16.98 -3.43 -16.57
N ILE A 642 -16.39 -3.42 -17.77
CA ILE A 642 -15.09 -4.05 -18.03
C ILE A 642 -14.00 -3.05 -17.65
N VAL A 643 -13.30 -3.29 -16.54
CA VAL A 643 -12.19 -2.45 -16.06
C VAL A 643 -10.90 -2.83 -16.77
N ASP A 644 -10.66 -4.14 -16.90
CA ASP A 644 -9.46 -4.65 -17.55
C ASP A 644 -9.77 -5.92 -18.37
N ILE A 645 -8.94 -6.15 -19.39
CA ILE A 645 -9.04 -7.30 -20.27
C ILE A 645 -7.64 -7.76 -20.65
N GLU A 646 -7.37 -9.04 -20.41
CA GLU A 646 -6.06 -9.65 -20.65
C GLU A 646 -6.23 -11.00 -21.35
N GLU A 647 -5.51 -11.21 -22.46
CA GLU A 647 -5.44 -12.48 -23.15
C GLU A 647 -4.19 -13.25 -22.72
N LYS A 648 -4.36 -14.47 -22.20
CA LYS A 648 -3.27 -15.33 -21.75
C LYS A 648 -3.20 -16.63 -22.54
N LYS A 649 -1.98 -17.08 -22.84
CA LYS A 649 -1.71 -18.36 -23.47
C LYS A 649 -1.45 -19.43 -22.41
N PHE A 650 -1.97 -20.62 -22.63
CA PHE A 650 -1.69 -21.79 -21.80
C PHE A 650 -1.54 -23.04 -22.66
N LYS A 651 -0.83 -24.02 -22.15
CA LYS A 651 -0.69 -25.32 -22.79
C LYS A 651 -1.73 -26.28 -22.22
N ASP A 652 -2.62 -26.77 -23.06
CA ASP A 652 -3.64 -27.73 -22.66
C ASP A 652 -2.96 -29.02 -22.18
N LYS A 653 -3.22 -29.42 -20.94
CA LYS A 653 -2.58 -30.59 -20.32
C LYS A 653 -3.00 -31.93 -20.97
N LYS A 654 -4.14 -31.98 -21.66
CA LYS A 654 -4.67 -33.19 -22.28
C LYS A 654 -4.23 -33.32 -23.73
N THR A 655 -4.24 -32.24 -24.50
CA THR A 655 -3.95 -32.23 -25.93
C THR A 655 -2.53 -31.78 -26.28
N GLY A 656 -1.84 -31.11 -25.35
CA GLY A 656 -0.51 -30.53 -25.56
C GLY A 656 -0.53 -29.26 -26.43
N GLU A 657 -1.68 -28.81 -26.90
CA GLU A 657 -1.84 -27.66 -27.78
C GLU A 657 -1.74 -26.34 -27.03
N ASN A 658 -1.22 -25.30 -27.68
CA ASN A 658 -1.26 -23.94 -27.16
C ASN A 658 -2.65 -23.35 -27.35
N ARG A 659 -3.34 -23.07 -26.26
CA ARG A 659 -4.67 -22.46 -26.24
C ARG A 659 -4.61 -21.08 -25.58
N VAL A 660 -5.67 -20.31 -25.75
CA VAL A 660 -5.80 -18.95 -25.22
C VAL A 660 -7.01 -18.89 -24.28
N PHE A 661 -6.95 -18.11 -23.25
CA PHE A 661 -8.13 -17.70 -22.48
C PHE A 661 -8.09 -16.20 -22.25
N CYS A 662 -9.25 -15.60 -22.05
CA CYS A 662 -9.36 -14.19 -21.71
C CYS A 662 -9.77 -14.06 -20.26
N LYS A 663 -9.12 -13.14 -19.57
CA LYS A 663 -9.44 -12.72 -18.22
C LYS A 663 -10.00 -11.31 -18.28
N LEU A 664 -11.23 -11.13 -17.82
CA LEU A 664 -11.85 -9.82 -17.63
C LEU A 664 -11.85 -9.48 -16.15
N LEU A 665 -11.56 -8.24 -15.82
CA LEU A 665 -11.84 -7.67 -14.52
C LEU A 665 -13.13 -6.86 -14.65
N LEU A 666 -14.16 -7.29 -13.96
CA LEU A 666 -15.50 -6.69 -13.97
C LEU A 666 -15.72 -5.87 -12.71
N GLN A 667 -16.40 -4.74 -12.86
CA GLN A 667 -16.73 -3.84 -11.76
C GLN A 667 -18.24 -3.53 -11.73
N GLN A 668 -18.82 -3.64 -10.55
CA GLN A 668 -20.12 -3.06 -10.20
C GLN A 668 -19.93 -2.17 -8.97
N ASN A 669 -20.13 -0.87 -9.12
CA ASN A 669 -19.82 0.09 -8.06
C ASN A 669 -18.40 -0.10 -7.51
N ASN A 670 -18.25 -0.56 -6.27
CA ASN A 670 -16.96 -0.81 -5.62
C ASN A 670 -16.50 -2.27 -5.70
N ASP A 671 -17.36 -3.17 -6.18
CA ASP A 671 -17.08 -4.61 -6.22
C ASP A 671 -16.35 -4.98 -7.51
N LEU A 672 -15.25 -5.71 -7.36
CA LEU A 672 -14.42 -6.22 -8.45
C LEU A 672 -14.46 -7.75 -8.47
N VAL A 673 -14.74 -8.33 -9.64
CA VAL A 673 -14.76 -9.78 -9.83
C VAL A 673 -14.06 -10.16 -11.12
N GLU A 674 -13.27 -11.22 -11.08
CA GLU A 674 -12.64 -11.78 -12.27
C GLU A 674 -13.63 -12.69 -13.04
N MET A 675 -13.66 -12.52 -14.36
CA MET A 675 -14.34 -13.45 -15.27
C MET A 675 -13.34 -14.12 -16.20
N ILE A 676 -13.41 -15.44 -16.28
CA ILE A 676 -12.57 -16.24 -17.19
C ILE A 676 -13.42 -16.70 -18.37
N ILE A 677 -12.90 -16.47 -19.58
CA ILE A 677 -13.48 -16.92 -20.84
C ILE A 677 -12.48 -17.87 -21.50
N TRP A 678 -12.80 -19.15 -21.51
CA TRP A 678 -11.91 -20.16 -22.05
C TRP A 678 -11.84 -20.16 -23.58
N ASN A 679 -10.82 -20.78 -24.16
CA ASN A 679 -10.44 -20.72 -25.57
C ASN A 679 -11.61 -20.75 -26.57
N ASP A 680 -12.48 -21.74 -26.50
CA ASP A 680 -13.56 -21.92 -27.48
C ASP A 680 -14.60 -20.79 -27.37
N GLU A 681 -14.95 -20.40 -26.17
CA GLU A 681 -15.85 -19.26 -25.91
C GLU A 681 -15.18 -17.92 -26.23
N TRP A 682 -13.90 -17.80 -25.93
CA TRP A 682 -13.16 -16.58 -26.22
C TRP A 682 -13.11 -16.28 -27.71
N MET A 683 -12.84 -17.28 -28.52
CA MET A 683 -12.82 -17.14 -30.01
C MET A 683 -14.19 -16.71 -30.53
N ASN A 684 -15.29 -17.20 -29.96
CA ASN A 684 -16.65 -16.85 -30.36
C ASN A 684 -17.05 -15.40 -29.96
N VAL A 685 -16.63 -14.93 -28.78
CA VAL A 685 -17.10 -13.64 -28.24
C VAL A 685 -16.13 -12.50 -28.46
N ARG A 686 -14.90 -12.78 -28.86
CA ARG A 686 -13.83 -11.77 -29.01
C ARG A 686 -14.22 -10.66 -29.97
N ALA A 687 -14.81 -10.98 -31.09
CA ALA A 687 -15.25 -9.99 -32.09
C ALA A 687 -16.33 -9.05 -31.53
N THR A 688 -17.27 -9.59 -30.76
CA THR A 688 -18.34 -8.84 -30.11
C THR A 688 -17.76 -7.95 -29.00
N LEU A 689 -16.93 -8.51 -28.13
CA LEU A 689 -16.31 -7.77 -27.01
C LEU A 689 -15.40 -6.64 -27.50
N CYS A 690 -14.60 -6.87 -28.51
CA CYS A 690 -13.64 -5.91 -29.01
C CYS A 690 -14.15 -5.10 -30.21
N LYS A 691 -15.39 -5.34 -30.69
CA LYS A 691 -15.97 -4.72 -31.90
C LYS A 691 -14.99 -4.75 -33.10
N GLY A 692 -14.26 -5.87 -33.25
CA GLY A 692 -13.24 -6.04 -34.31
C GLY A 692 -11.93 -5.27 -34.10
N GLY A 693 -11.78 -4.54 -32.96
CA GLY A 693 -10.61 -3.75 -32.62
C GLY A 693 -9.62 -4.47 -31.70
N SER A 694 -8.78 -3.67 -31.03
CA SER A 694 -7.83 -4.16 -30.02
C SER A 694 -8.55 -4.56 -28.71
N LEU A 695 -7.87 -5.33 -27.86
CA LEU A 695 -8.41 -5.67 -26.52
C LEU A 695 -8.80 -4.43 -25.71
N SER A 696 -8.01 -3.36 -25.83
CA SER A 696 -8.29 -2.10 -25.12
C SER A 696 -9.63 -1.45 -25.51
N SER A 697 -10.19 -1.78 -26.68
CA SER A 697 -11.49 -1.26 -27.12
C SER A 697 -12.69 -1.77 -26.31
N ALA A 698 -12.50 -2.85 -25.54
CA ALA A 698 -13.52 -3.40 -24.65
C ALA A 698 -13.49 -2.74 -23.25
N LYS A 699 -12.41 -2.06 -22.87
CA LYS A 699 -12.33 -1.38 -21.56
C LYS A 699 -13.36 -0.26 -21.47
N ASN A 700 -13.89 -0.06 -20.26
CA ASN A 700 -14.90 0.92 -19.91
C ASN A 700 -16.26 0.72 -20.59
N LYS A 701 -16.51 -0.45 -21.17
CA LYS A 701 -17.83 -0.81 -21.70
C LYS A 701 -18.62 -1.62 -20.70
N MET A 702 -19.94 -1.54 -20.82
CA MET A 702 -20.90 -2.29 -20.02
C MET A 702 -21.14 -3.66 -20.64
N LEU A 703 -20.79 -4.72 -19.94
CA LEU A 703 -21.02 -6.09 -20.30
C LEU A 703 -22.31 -6.61 -19.66
N ILE A 704 -23.21 -7.21 -20.47
CA ILE A 704 -24.38 -7.94 -19.97
C ILE A 704 -24.30 -9.37 -20.46
N CYS A 705 -24.26 -10.31 -19.52
CA CYS A 705 -24.16 -11.72 -19.87
C CYS A 705 -24.72 -12.65 -18.78
N SER A 706 -24.86 -13.93 -19.11
CA SER A 706 -25.01 -14.99 -18.12
C SER A 706 -23.68 -15.72 -17.92
N ALA A 707 -23.32 -15.97 -16.67
CA ALA A 707 -22.09 -16.66 -16.31
C ALA A 707 -22.33 -17.65 -15.16
N GLN A 708 -21.48 -18.65 -15.03
CA GLN A 708 -21.48 -19.54 -13.87
C GLN A 708 -20.51 -18.99 -12.81
N VAL A 709 -20.95 -18.99 -11.57
CA VAL A 709 -20.08 -18.71 -10.43
C VAL A 709 -19.24 -19.94 -10.13
N LYS A 710 -17.94 -19.77 -9.93
CA LYS A 710 -17.03 -20.86 -9.54
C LYS A 710 -16.03 -20.38 -8.49
N TYR A 711 -15.90 -21.15 -7.44
CA TYR A 711 -14.86 -20.93 -6.46
C TYR A 711 -13.47 -21.16 -7.06
N SER A 712 -12.55 -20.24 -6.81
CA SER A 712 -11.18 -20.29 -7.28
C SER A 712 -10.21 -20.35 -6.08
N ASN A 713 -9.50 -21.45 -5.94
CA ASN A 713 -8.43 -21.59 -4.93
C ASN A 713 -7.30 -20.56 -5.13
N TYR A 714 -7.11 -20.09 -6.37
CA TYR A 714 -6.05 -19.12 -6.69
C TYR A 714 -6.39 -17.71 -6.17
N THR A 715 -7.63 -17.26 -6.34
CA THR A 715 -8.10 -15.95 -5.84
C THR A 715 -8.65 -16.04 -4.42
N GLY A 716 -8.99 -17.23 -3.95
CA GLY A 716 -9.61 -17.49 -2.66
C GLY A 716 -11.02 -16.92 -2.54
N GLY A 717 -11.76 -16.87 -3.65
CA GLY A 717 -13.13 -16.37 -3.72
C GLY A 717 -13.84 -16.83 -4.97
N ASN A 718 -15.11 -16.48 -5.10
CA ASN A 718 -15.93 -16.82 -6.25
C ASN A 718 -15.58 -15.93 -7.46
N ASN A 719 -15.32 -16.56 -8.60
CA ASN A 719 -15.09 -15.93 -9.89
C ASN A 719 -16.23 -16.28 -10.85
N LEU A 720 -16.32 -15.56 -11.96
CA LEU A 720 -17.26 -15.81 -13.03
C LEU A 720 -16.61 -16.60 -14.16
N GLN A 721 -17.34 -17.55 -14.75
CA GLN A 721 -16.92 -18.28 -15.92
C GLN A 721 -18.00 -18.21 -17.01
N LEU A 722 -17.61 -17.80 -18.21
CA LEU A 722 -18.49 -17.79 -19.38
C LEU A 722 -18.57 -19.18 -20.00
N TYR A 723 -19.77 -19.61 -20.43
CA TYR A 723 -20.05 -20.90 -21.06
C TYR A 723 -20.78 -20.76 -22.40
N LYS A 724 -20.76 -21.83 -23.20
CA LYS A 724 -21.33 -21.93 -24.59
C LYS A 724 -22.74 -21.40 -24.82
N SER A 725 -23.56 -21.26 -23.81
CA SER A 725 -24.92 -20.71 -23.94
C SER A 725 -25.07 -19.30 -23.35
N SER A 726 -23.95 -18.65 -23.03
CA SER A 726 -23.96 -17.30 -22.43
C SER A 726 -24.23 -16.26 -23.49
N ILE A 727 -25.16 -15.36 -23.21
CA ILE A 727 -25.54 -14.26 -24.09
C ILE A 727 -24.79 -13.03 -23.64
N ILE A 728 -24.11 -12.39 -24.58
CA ILE A 728 -23.33 -11.18 -24.34
C ILE A 728 -24.00 -10.03 -25.10
N ASP A 729 -24.21 -8.95 -24.37
CA ASP A 729 -24.56 -7.66 -24.92
C ASP A 729 -23.58 -6.62 -24.39
N ILE A 730 -23.15 -5.67 -25.22
CA ILE A 730 -22.16 -4.65 -24.90
C ILE A 730 -22.71 -3.29 -25.28
N LEU A 731 -22.93 -2.50 -24.25
CA LEU A 731 -23.41 -1.11 -24.34
C LEU A 731 -22.27 -0.11 -24.32
#